data_cd021c21dc0a066038c8feb042a0d6ec
#
_entry.id   cd021c21dc0a066038c8feb042a0d6ec
#
_cell.length_a   1.000
_cell.length_b   1.000
_cell.length_c   1.000
_cell.angle_alpha   90.00
_cell.angle_beta   90.00
_cell.angle_gamma   90.00
#
_symmetry.space_group_name_H-M   'P 1'
#
loop_
_entity.id
_entity.type
_entity.pdbx_description
1 polymer ?
#
loop_
_entity_poly.entity_id
_entity_poly.type
_entity_poly.pdbx_seq_one_letter_code
_entity_poly.pdbx_strand_id
1 'polypeptide(L)'
;MTLQLKYSGMNVLRHHNLCNSKCVSGIVLSLVLGWAMVSFAAVDPRWSFESDGALRCDLDGKDSLPDKRVEFVTHGKRVIMRIFFPADDGNAMYVKGPEVQWPIFKRDVRDKSLIIPGKDTRSTDLPDIQVNGLPWVPSQRTAYRYDGFFQVLYAPQKGVRATRTLFPSIEQRMALQVWTLENTLSEPLKIEVPPVQETLLRRKAVDDKDWLVEYRVTGVAQQTLQPGDSVQFAVAYTARAEADSPLVIDPAREKKAYADLVGHAQSHLKLVTPDALLNNTFKWAKVRILLSNIETKAGLINTTGSMAYYCGFWANDNAEYTSPLVPLLGSADLEKGIDTMYRVWLKDIAEYGLKDKQITGSFESYNLKPYQRGRGDEAMILYGLSHYLLALADQTRAEEMWPLIVRCVDYLKLNLNSAGVIASRTDELEGRLPTGQANLSTSALAYGGLQVAARLGRQLGKTPQADQFDQFAKSLAQSIETFFGAKVQGYETYRYYEENDLLRGWISLPLVVGLTSRQAETLDALFSDKLWLEKPETLEVNLKAVSTEKRTQWARETYYALLAAFKSGRTDLALDKIRIALTSHMLGHGGPFADEDDSDLLSPTILYARVITEGLFGIEPLSFRSFQLTPRLPDSWPMMQLNAIQLLGRQLDLQVSRKGSDMNGAKISNGSPQSRPPACESGLKNGGRSCAEPQKYGSNMRMLAPFGSDILVRVLENGKELKSQTGKPGSVFEIKL
;
A
#
# COMPACT_ATOMS: atom_id res chain seq x y z
N MET A 1 -21.81 -41.58 17.80
CA MET A 1 -22.07 -41.44 19.22
C MET A 1 -22.63 -40.05 19.42
N THR A 2 -23.93 -40.01 19.58
CA THR A 2 -24.83 -38.85 19.50
C THR A 2 -24.98 -38.25 20.90
N LEU A 3 -24.96 -36.94 21.04
CA LEU A 3 -25.57 -36.27 22.19
C LEU A 3 -26.20 -34.95 21.77
N GLN A 4 -27.53 -34.98 21.73
CA GLN A 4 -28.44 -33.85 21.76
C GLN A 4 -28.63 -33.37 23.18
N LEU A 5 -28.83 -32.07 23.38
CA LEU A 5 -29.63 -31.49 24.46
C LEU A 5 -30.19 -30.15 23.98
N LYS A 6 -31.30 -30.05 24.06
CA LYS A 6 -32.70 -29.70 24.20
C LYS A 6 -32.91 -28.31 24.82
N TYR A 7 -33.77 -27.60 24.15
CA TYR A 7 -34.66 -26.47 24.42
C TYR A 7 -35.28 -26.30 25.80
N SER A 8 -35.55 -25.03 26.17
CA SER A 8 -36.81 -24.51 26.70
C SER A 8 -36.71 -22.96 26.67
N GLY A 9 -37.60 -22.12 26.20
CA GLY A 9 -39.04 -22.12 26.07
C GLY A 9 -39.70 -21.14 27.04
N MET A 10 -40.38 -20.13 26.51
CA MET A 10 -41.59 -19.43 27.00
C MET A 10 -41.59 -17.92 26.75
N ASN A 11 -42.39 -17.44 25.81
CA ASN A 11 -43.81 -16.95 25.90
C ASN A 11 -43.95 -15.52 26.44
N VAL A 12 -44.25 -14.59 25.55
CA VAL A 12 -45.54 -13.93 25.21
C VAL A 12 -46.22 -13.14 26.34
N LEU A 13 -46.42 -11.85 26.10
CA LEU A 13 -47.72 -11.19 26.32
C LEU A 13 -47.84 -9.86 25.57
N ARG A 14 -48.92 -9.76 24.80
CA ARG A 14 -49.50 -8.57 24.16
C ARG A 14 -50.19 -7.69 25.20
N HIS A 15 -50.23 -6.40 24.97
CA HIS A 15 -51.45 -5.60 25.17
C HIS A 15 -51.57 -4.43 24.24
N HIS A 16 -52.69 -4.36 23.55
CA HIS A 16 -53.27 -3.23 22.86
C HIS A 16 -53.67 -2.11 23.83
N ASN A 17 -53.66 -0.86 23.41
CA ASN A 17 -54.90 -0.07 23.31
C ASN A 17 -54.74 1.26 22.56
N LEU A 18 -55.76 1.53 21.80
CA LEU A 18 -56.14 2.70 21.04
C LEU A 18 -56.49 3.91 21.94
N CYS A 19 -56.25 5.14 21.48
CA CYS A 19 -57.33 6.09 21.34
C CYS A 19 -56.96 7.39 20.58
N ASN A 20 -57.93 7.82 19.78
CA ASN A 20 -58.03 8.99 18.92
C ASN A 20 -57.96 10.35 19.67
N SER A 21 -57.52 11.44 19.03
CA SER A 21 -58.42 12.44 18.37
C SER A 21 -57.70 13.73 18.02
N LYS A 22 -58.06 14.22 16.89
CA LYS A 22 -57.98 15.53 16.21
C LYS A 22 -57.71 16.76 17.09
N CYS A 23 -56.85 17.67 16.58
CA CYS A 23 -57.17 19.08 16.44
C CYS A 23 -56.32 19.75 15.36
N VAL A 24 -57.01 20.50 14.49
CA VAL A 24 -56.48 21.33 13.40
C VAL A 24 -56.13 22.69 13.95
N SER A 25 -54.99 23.27 13.60
CA SER A 25 -54.83 24.71 13.38
C SER A 25 -53.52 25.02 12.68
N GLY A 26 -53.57 25.76 11.61
CA GLY A 26 -52.43 26.10 10.76
C GLY A 26 -51.55 27.19 11.35
N ILE A 27 -50.28 27.12 11.02
CA ILE A 27 -49.35 28.23 11.04
C ILE A 27 -48.39 28.08 9.85
N VAL A 28 -48.29 29.15 9.10
CA VAL A 28 -47.41 29.37 7.96
C VAL A 28 -45.96 29.15 8.43
N LEU A 29 -45.26 28.20 7.85
CA LEU A 29 -43.85 27.96 8.17
C LEU A 29 -42.99 28.43 7.01
N SER A 30 -42.23 29.49 7.26
CA SER A 30 -41.16 29.95 6.40
C SER A 30 -40.07 28.89 6.33
N LEU A 31 -39.83 28.35 5.11
CA LEU A 31 -38.72 27.44 4.82
C LEU A 31 -37.38 28.19 4.90
N VAL A 32 -36.70 28.11 6.02
CA VAL A 32 -35.26 28.34 6.12
C VAL A 32 -34.62 26.97 5.95
N LEU A 33 -34.03 26.69 4.82
CA LEU A 33 -33.15 25.55 4.56
C LEU A 33 -31.88 25.75 5.40
N GLY A 34 -31.90 25.30 6.62
CA GLY A 34 -30.70 25.09 7.41
C GLY A 34 -30.03 23.80 6.93
N TRP A 35 -28.93 23.92 6.20
CA TRP A 35 -28.00 22.82 6.02
C TRP A 35 -27.42 22.47 7.39
N ALA A 36 -27.93 21.43 8.00
CA ALA A 36 -27.24 20.78 9.09
C ALA A 36 -25.98 20.13 8.48
N MET A 37 -24.84 20.78 8.57
CA MET A 37 -23.57 20.09 8.51
C MET A 37 -23.58 19.06 9.64
N VAL A 38 -23.81 17.82 9.31
CA VAL A 38 -23.49 16.70 10.18
C VAL A 38 -21.97 16.70 10.28
N SER A 39 -21.45 17.31 11.31
CA SER A 39 -20.06 17.17 11.71
C SER A 39 -19.90 15.72 12.12
N PHE A 40 -19.46 14.87 11.21
CA PHE A 40 -18.93 13.58 11.59
C PHE A 40 -17.75 13.87 12.52
N ALA A 41 -17.84 13.41 13.75
CA ALA A 41 -16.68 13.34 14.62
C ALA A 41 -15.67 12.44 13.89
N ALA A 42 -14.67 13.05 13.26
CA ALA A 42 -13.59 12.32 12.65
C ALA A 42 -12.92 11.53 13.77
N VAL A 43 -12.93 10.21 13.68
CA VAL A 43 -12.12 9.37 14.55
C VAL A 43 -10.67 9.76 14.29
N ASP A 44 -9.97 10.18 15.32
CA ASP A 44 -8.57 10.62 15.21
C ASP A 44 -7.73 9.42 14.73
N PRO A 45 -7.06 9.52 13.58
CA PRO A 45 -6.23 8.42 13.12
C PRO A 45 -5.11 8.19 14.13
N ARG A 46 -4.77 6.94 14.39
CA ARG A 46 -3.73 6.58 15.35
C ARG A 46 -2.35 7.10 14.96
N TRP A 47 -2.09 7.14 13.66
CA TRP A 47 -0.89 7.71 13.08
C TRP A 47 -1.21 9.08 12.49
N SER A 48 -0.41 10.07 12.84
CA SER A 48 -0.51 11.43 12.30
C SER A 48 0.78 11.84 11.61
N PHE A 49 0.71 12.85 10.73
CA PHE A 49 1.90 13.42 10.10
C PHE A 49 2.45 14.57 10.92
N GLU A 50 3.75 14.53 11.22
CA GLU A 50 4.49 15.67 11.76
C GLU A 50 4.72 16.75 10.68
N SER A 51 5.21 17.91 11.07
CA SER A 51 5.47 19.04 10.16
C SER A 51 6.49 18.73 9.06
N ASP A 52 7.42 17.81 9.29
CA ASP A 52 8.39 17.31 8.31
C ASP A 52 7.81 16.19 7.42
N GLY A 53 6.56 15.81 7.69
CA GLY A 53 5.84 14.74 7.00
C GLY A 53 6.25 13.34 7.44
N ALA A 54 6.93 13.19 8.58
CA ALA A 54 7.11 11.89 9.23
C ALA A 54 5.79 11.42 9.84
N LEU A 55 5.62 10.11 9.96
CA LEU A 55 4.49 9.51 10.67
C LEU A 55 4.84 9.38 12.16
N ARG A 56 3.89 9.69 13.01
CA ARG A 56 4.00 9.57 14.46
C ARG A 56 2.75 8.94 15.07
N CYS A 57 2.96 8.05 16.03
CA CYS A 57 1.93 7.47 16.88
C CYS A 57 2.33 7.73 18.34
N ASP A 58 1.62 8.63 19.01
CA ASP A 58 1.83 8.90 20.43
C ASP A 58 1.18 7.82 21.30
N LEU A 59 1.88 7.43 22.37
CA LEU A 59 1.45 6.42 23.34
C LEU A 59 1.13 7.12 24.64
N ASP A 60 -0.07 7.62 24.78
CA ASP A 60 -0.49 8.45 25.93
C ASP A 60 -0.87 7.65 27.19
N GLY A 61 -0.51 6.37 27.22
CA GLY A 61 -0.64 5.49 28.41
C GLY A 61 -2.06 5.08 28.78
N LYS A 62 -3.07 5.49 28.00
CA LYS A 62 -4.47 5.18 28.25
C LYS A 62 -5.11 4.23 27.27
N ASP A 63 -4.55 4.13 26.05
CA ASP A 63 -5.09 3.25 25.03
C ASP A 63 -4.08 2.13 24.77
N SER A 64 -4.35 0.99 25.38
CA SER A 64 -3.83 -0.25 24.85
C SER A 64 -4.20 -0.29 23.36
N LEU A 65 -3.20 -0.42 22.49
CA LEU A 65 -3.46 -0.85 21.13
C LEU A 65 -4.30 -2.13 21.21
N PRO A 66 -5.26 -2.36 20.31
CA PRO A 66 -6.08 -3.56 20.39
C PRO A 66 -5.21 -4.80 20.58
N ASP A 67 -5.71 -5.81 21.28
CA ASP A 67 -5.05 -7.09 21.61
C ASP A 67 -4.40 -7.81 20.41
N LYS A 68 -4.48 -7.23 19.25
CA LYS A 68 -3.90 -7.75 18.02
C LYS A 68 -2.45 -7.31 17.86
N ARG A 69 -1.64 -8.29 17.53
CA ARG A 69 -0.22 -8.14 17.22
C ARG A 69 -0.07 -7.38 15.89
N VAL A 70 0.34 -6.12 15.96
CA VAL A 70 0.60 -5.29 14.78
C VAL A 70 2.05 -5.43 14.36
N GLU A 71 2.30 -5.52 13.06
CA GLU A 71 3.63 -5.65 12.51
C GLU A 71 3.95 -4.59 11.46
N PHE A 72 5.21 -4.19 11.42
CA PHE A 72 5.80 -3.40 10.36
C PHE A 72 6.99 -4.15 9.79
N VAL A 73 7.00 -4.38 8.48
CA VAL A 73 8.07 -5.11 7.81
C VAL A 73 8.89 -4.16 6.94
N THR A 74 10.20 -4.26 7.02
CA THR A 74 11.14 -3.54 6.16
C THR A 74 12.23 -4.47 5.67
N HIS A 75 12.76 -4.21 4.47
CA HIS A 75 13.66 -5.13 3.80
C HIS A 75 14.97 -4.47 3.39
N GLY A 76 16.05 -5.25 3.49
CA GLY A 76 17.17 -5.13 2.58
C GLY A 76 17.14 -6.27 1.56
N LYS A 77 18.03 -6.26 0.61
CA LYS A 77 18.07 -7.31 -0.43
C LYS A 77 18.27 -8.72 0.12
N ARG A 78 18.91 -8.86 1.27
CA ARG A 78 19.36 -10.14 1.84
C ARG A 78 18.85 -10.43 3.25
N VAL A 79 18.05 -9.51 3.80
CA VAL A 79 17.52 -9.61 5.16
C VAL A 79 16.17 -8.94 5.23
N ILE A 80 15.30 -9.47 6.06
CA ILE A 80 13.96 -8.98 6.33
C ILE A 80 13.87 -8.72 7.81
N MET A 81 13.40 -7.56 8.18
CA MET A 81 13.17 -7.17 9.56
C MET A 81 11.67 -6.96 9.77
N ARG A 82 11.14 -7.64 10.76
CA ARG A 82 9.75 -7.59 11.17
C ARG A 82 9.67 -7.02 12.57
N ILE A 83 9.04 -5.87 12.70
CA ILE A 83 8.94 -5.11 13.95
C ILE A 83 7.52 -5.25 14.46
N PHE A 84 7.37 -5.77 15.67
CA PHE A 84 6.08 -5.89 16.33
C PHE A 84 5.86 -4.74 17.29
N PHE A 85 4.69 -4.14 17.17
CA PHE A 85 4.20 -3.11 18.06
C PHE A 85 2.66 -3.13 18.04
N PRO A 86 2.00 -2.82 19.15
CA PRO A 86 2.50 -2.90 20.48
C PRO A 86 2.48 -4.34 20.93
N ALA A 87 3.41 -4.72 21.73
CA ALA A 87 3.19 -5.87 22.58
C ALA A 87 2.75 -5.28 23.92
N ASP A 88 1.49 -5.04 24.09
CA ASP A 88 0.96 -4.70 25.40
C ASP A 88 0.56 -5.97 26.12
N ASP A 89 1.54 -6.60 26.72
CA ASP A 89 1.35 -7.49 27.85
C ASP A 89 1.30 -6.72 29.19
N GLY A 90 0.98 -5.41 29.12
CA GLY A 90 0.86 -4.53 30.30
C GLY A 90 2.18 -4.26 31.04
N ASN A 91 3.30 -4.77 30.54
CA ASN A 91 4.61 -4.63 31.17
C ASN A 91 5.49 -3.66 30.41
N ALA A 92 5.51 -2.40 30.84
CA ALA A 92 6.23 -1.29 30.22
C ALA A 92 7.76 -1.51 30.05
N MET A 93 8.31 -2.59 30.59
CA MET A 93 9.74 -2.85 30.67
C MET A 93 10.27 -3.81 29.60
N TYR A 94 9.42 -4.36 28.72
CA TYR A 94 9.88 -5.37 27.77
C TYR A 94 10.26 -4.76 26.42
N VAL A 95 11.53 -4.75 26.10
CA VAL A 95 12.04 -4.39 24.78
C VAL A 95 12.15 -5.64 23.93
N LYS A 96 11.09 -5.99 23.21
CA LYS A 96 11.13 -7.09 22.26
C LYS A 96 11.97 -6.71 21.04
N GLY A 97 12.88 -7.57 20.64
CA GLY A 97 13.63 -7.42 19.40
C GLY A 97 12.77 -7.65 18.15
N PRO A 98 13.26 -7.19 17.01
CA PRO A 98 12.63 -7.53 15.74
C PRO A 98 12.77 -9.02 15.46
N GLU A 99 11.80 -9.58 14.75
CA GLU A 99 12.02 -10.85 14.08
C GLU A 99 12.88 -10.60 12.83
N VAL A 100 13.93 -11.36 12.65
CA VAL A 100 14.83 -11.23 11.51
C VAL A 100 14.80 -12.52 10.70
N GLN A 101 14.56 -12.38 9.41
CA GLN A 101 14.56 -13.48 8.46
C GLN A 101 15.58 -13.23 7.37
N TRP A 102 16.33 -14.27 7.01
CA TRP A 102 17.22 -14.26 5.86
C TRP A 102 16.66 -15.18 4.79
N PRO A 103 16.41 -14.69 3.57
CA PRO A 103 15.82 -15.50 2.48
C PRO A 103 16.58 -16.80 2.23
N ILE A 104 17.91 -16.80 2.38
CA ILE A 104 18.78 -17.99 2.21
C ILE A 104 18.39 -19.16 3.13
N PHE A 105 17.69 -18.90 4.24
CA PHE A 105 17.22 -19.94 5.16
C PHE A 105 15.83 -20.46 4.82
N LYS A 106 15.11 -19.82 3.89
CA LYS A 106 13.77 -20.23 3.47
C LYS A 106 13.88 -21.39 2.48
N ARG A 107 13.95 -22.62 2.99
CA ARG A 107 14.17 -23.85 2.21
C ARG A 107 12.94 -24.31 1.46
N ASP A 108 11.78 -24.08 2.03
CA ASP A 108 10.48 -24.53 1.52
C ASP A 108 9.37 -23.53 1.91
N VAL A 109 8.24 -23.58 1.20
CA VAL A 109 7.04 -22.79 1.47
C VAL A 109 6.60 -22.89 2.93
N ARG A 110 6.65 -24.11 3.50
CA ARG A 110 6.23 -24.38 4.88
C ARG A 110 7.30 -24.05 5.91
N ASP A 111 8.51 -23.74 5.49
CA ASP A 111 9.60 -23.40 6.41
C ASP A 111 9.39 -21.99 6.98
N LYS A 112 8.80 -21.93 8.16
CA LYS A 112 8.61 -20.70 8.94
C LYS A 112 9.87 -20.34 9.73
N SER A 113 11.05 -20.53 9.17
CA SER A 113 12.34 -20.31 9.83
C SER A 113 12.59 -18.82 10.12
N LEU A 114 11.76 -18.28 11.00
CA LEU A 114 11.94 -16.97 11.62
C LEU A 114 12.91 -17.13 12.78
N ILE A 115 13.94 -16.31 12.80
CA ILE A 115 14.81 -16.18 13.95
C ILE A 115 14.27 -15.04 14.78
N ILE A 116 13.77 -15.38 15.96
CA ILE A 116 13.30 -14.41 16.94
C ILE A 116 14.47 -14.21 17.90
N PRO A 117 15.20 -13.10 17.80
CA PRO A 117 16.24 -12.81 18.77
C PRO A 117 15.63 -12.70 20.16
N GLY A 118 16.24 -13.32 21.14
CA GLY A 118 15.86 -13.20 22.54
C GLY A 118 14.87 -14.23 23.08
N LYS A 119 14.12 -14.95 22.24
CA LYS A 119 13.13 -15.90 22.75
C LYS A 119 13.74 -17.20 23.27
N ASP A 120 14.84 -17.64 22.67
CA ASP A 120 15.49 -18.92 23.01
C ASP A 120 16.84 -18.75 23.71
N THR A 121 17.41 -17.53 23.74
CA THR A 121 18.78 -17.31 24.22
C THR A 121 18.96 -16.13 25.18
N ARG A 122 18.06 -15.14 25.18
CA ARG A 122 18.15 -13.95 26.05
C ARG A 122 16.76 -13.47 26.48
N SER A 123 16.67 -12.97 27.71
CA SER A 123 15.45 -12.35 28.24
C SER A 123 15.18 -10.96 27.65
N THR A 124 16.20 -10.29 27.11
CA THR A 124 16.11 -8.97 26.47
C THR A 124 17.06 -8.89 25.28
N ASP A 125 16.74 -8.03 24.29
CA ASP A 125 17.64 -7.73 23.16
C ASP A 125 18.68 -6.66 23.49
N LEU A 126 18.73 -6.20 24.72
CA LEU A 126 19.68 -5.19 25.16
C LEU A 126 20.92 -5.83 25.78
N PRO A 127 22.12 -5.25 25.57
CA PRO A 127 23.27 -5.56 26.39
C PRO A 127 23.08 -5.07 27.84
N ASP A 128 23.97 -5.45 28.73
CA ASP A 128 23.98 -4.98 30.12
C ASP A 128 24.45 -3.52 30.18
N ILE A 129 23.53 -2.58 30.01
CA ILE A 129 23.83 -1.15 30.05
C ILE A 129 23.91 -0.68 31.49
N GLN A 130 24.92 0.14 31.82
CA GLN A 130 25.05 0.79 33.11
C GLN A 130 25.10 2.31 32.96
N VAL A 131 24.41 2.99 33.89
CA VAL A 131 24.44 4.44 34.05
C VAL A 131 24.95 4.74 35.45
N ASN A 132 26.07 5.44 35.54
CA ASN A 132 26.75 5.73 36.82
C ASN A 132 27.02 4.44 37.68
N GLY A 133 27.37 3.32 37.02
CA GLY A 133 27.63 2.03 37.66
C GLY A 133 26.38 1.26 38.11
N LEU A 134 25.17 1.73 37.79
CA LEU A 134 23.91 1.06 38.11
C LEU A 134 23.25 0.51 36.84
N PRO A 135 22.66 -0.70 36.88
CA PRO A 135 21.95 -1.27 35.75
C PRO A 135 20.87 -0.32 35.23
N TRP A 136 20.81 -0.19 33.91
CA TRP A 136 19.83 0.65 33.22
C TRP A 136 19.09 -0.14 32.13
N VAL A 137 17.79 0.11 32.05
CA VAL A 137 16.93 -0.36 30.95
C VAL A 137 16.07 0.82 30.52
N PRO A 138 15.59 0.88 29.25
CA PRO A 138 14.70 1.93 28.82
C PRO A 138 13.39 1.89 29.63
N SER A 139 12.81 3.06 29.83
CA SER A 139 11.52 3.24 30.50
C SER A 139 10.35 2.99 29.57
N GLN A 140 9.23 3.58 29.91
CA GLN A 140 8.01 3.57 29.10
C GLN A 140 8.25 4.15 27.72
N ARG A 141 7.73 3.48 26.69
CA ARG A 141 7.64 4.02 25.34
C ARG A 141 6.67 5.21 25.32
N THR A 142 7.03 6.28 24.63
CA THR A 142 6.20 7.48 24.49
C THR A 142 5.61 7.63 23.12
N ALA A 143 6.31 7.15 22.07
CA ALA A 143 5.82 7.22 20.71
C ALA A 143 6.54 6.23 19.81
N TYR A 144 5.90 5.92 18.68
CA TYR A 144 6.54 5.38 17.48
C TYR A 144 6.64 6.49 16.44
N ARG A 145 7.72 6.48 15.66
CA ARG A 145 7.93 7.43 14.57
C ARG A 145 8.47 6.72 13.33
N TYR A 146 8.02 7.12 12.14
CA TYR A 146 8.50 6.61 10.87
C TYR A 146 8.81 7.77 9.92
N ASP A 147 10.09 7.93 9.60
CA ASP A 147 10.63 8.89 8.63
C ASP A 147 11.42 8.21 7.50
N GLY A 148 11.06 6.98 7.20
CA GLY A 148 11.82 6.00 6.43
C GLY A 148 12.50 4.99 7.34
N PHE A 149 12.90 5.40 8.56
CA PHE A 149 13.36 4.52 9.62
C PHE A 149 12.24 4.31 10.65
N PHE A 150 12.10 3.10 11.16
CA PHE A 150 11.19 2.86 12.28
C PHE A 150 11.88 3.19 13.59
N GLN A 151 11.30 4.09 14.36
CA GLN A 151 11.85 4.58 15.61
C GLN A 151 10.91 4.31 16.78
N VAL A 152 11.49 3.97 17.93
CA VAL A 152 10.81 3.85 19.22
C VAL A 152 11.40 4.91 20.15
N LEU A 153 10.56 5.77 20.69
CA LEU A 153 10.92 6.86 21.59
C LEU A 153 10.55 6.47 23.02
N TYR A 154 11.48 6.71 23.96
CA TYR A 154 11.28 6.36 25.36
C TYR A 154 11.30 7.61 26.24
N ALA A 155 10.54 7.59 27.33
CA ALA A 155 10.63 8.61 28.37
C ALA A 155 12.02 8.59 29.05
N PRO A 156 12.51 9.71 29.57
CA PRO A 156 13.76 9.71 30.33
C PRO A 156 13.69 8.80 31.56
N GLN A 157 14.77 8.01 31.80
CA GLN A 157 14.92 7.19 32.99
C GLN A 157 16.34 7.31 33.53
N LYS A 158 16.50 7.59 34.82
CA LYS A 158 17.80 7.83 35.48
C LYS A 158 18.63 8.85 34.71
N GLY A 159 17.98 9.91 34.18
CA GLY A 159 18.66 10.96 33.43
C GLY A 159 19.00 10.63 31.99
N VAL A 160 18.64 9.46 31.48
CA VAL A 160 18.89 9.06 30.10
C VAL A 160 17.58 9.00 29.31
N ARG A 161 17.50 9.76 28.21
CA ARG A 161 16.48 9.60 27.16
C ARG A 161 17.03 8.66 26.10
N ALA A 162 16.22 7.65 25.74
CA ALA A 162 16.61 6.70 24.71
C ALA A 162 15.76 6.84 23.45
N THR A 163 16.39 6.68 22.29
CA THR A 163 15.73 6.49 21.00
C THR A 163 16.31 5.23 20.36
N ARG A 164 15.45 4.34 19.89
CA ARG A 164 15.81 3.11 19.19
C ARG A 164 15.41 3.24 17.74
N THR A 165 16.35 3.17 16.80
CA THR A 165 16.12 3.22 15.35
C THR A 165 16.38 1.84 14.75
N LEU A 166 15.37 1.30 14.04
CA LEU A 166 15.42 -0.04 13.47
C LEU A 166 15.40 0.04 11.94
N PHE A 167 16.34 -0.64 11.29
CA PHE A 167 16.41 -0.75 9.84
C PHE A 167 17.29 -1.93 9.41
N PRO A 168 17.03 -2.56 8.24
CA PRO A 168 17.92 -3.56 7.67
C PRO A 168 19.06 -2.88 6.90
N SER A 169 20.19 -3.57 6.77
CA SER A 169 21.16 -3.23 5.73
C SER A 169 20.56 -3.47 4.35
N ILE A 170 20.81 -2.56 3.42
CA ILE A 170 20.33 -2.73 2.03
C ILE A 170 21.03 -3.90 1.34
N GLU A 171 22.35 -4.07 1.56
CA GLU A 171 23.17 -5.03 0.80
C GLU A 171 23.62 -6.23 1.63
N GLN A 172 23.73 -6.07 2.95
CA GLN A 172 24.30 -7.11 3.81
C GLN A 172 23.22 -8.00 4.42
N ARG A 173 23.59 -9.21 4.87
CA ARG A 173 22.69 -10.08 5.67
C ARG A 173 22.67 -9.62 7.12
N MET A 174 22.28 -8.36 7.36
CA MET A 174 22.37 -7.70 8.65
C MET A 174 21.11 -6.85 8.93
N ALA A 175 20.53 -7.05 10.10
CA ALA A 175 19.49 -6.19 10.65
C ALA A 175 20.08 -5.39 11.81
N LEU A 176 19.74 -4.11 11.89
CA LEU A 176 20.35 -3.16 12.82
C LEU A 176 19.31 -2.51 13.73
N GLN A 177 19.69 -2.32 14.98
CA GLN A 177 19.05 -1.45 15.94
C GLN A 177 20.10 -0.47 16.42
N VAL A 178 19.94 0.79 16.10
CA VAL A 178 20.81 1.86 16.59
C VAL A 178 20.12 2.55 17.76
N TRP A 179 20.77 2.50 18.91
CA TRP A 179 20.32 3.15 20.13
C TRP A 179 21.06 4.46 20.32
N THR A 180 20.32 5.53 20.53
CA THR A 180 20.85 6.84 20.92
C THR A 180 20.47 7.08 22.39
N LEU A 181 21.45 7.30 23.23
CA LEU A 181 21.30 7.62 24.66
C LEU A 181 21.73 9.07 24.88
N GLU A 182 20.82 9.92 25.35
CA GLU A 182 21.02 11.34 25.59
C GLU A 182 20.99 11.64 27.09
N ASN A 183 21.97 12.40 27.58
CA ASN A 183 21.96 12.90 28.94
C ASN A 183 20.97 14.07 29.09
N THR A 184 19.90 13.88 29.85
CA THR A 184 18.86 14.90 30.12
C THR A 184 19.04 15.64 31.47
N LEU A 185 20.09 15.29 32.22
CA LEU A 185 20.40 15.99 33.47
C LEU A 185 21.24 17.24 33.22
N SER A 186 21.35 18.07 34.25
CA SER A 186 22.25 19.22 34.28
C SER A 186 23.69 18.86 34.72
N GLU A 187 23.98 17.60 34.97
CA GLU A 187 25.26 17.07 35.42
C GLU A 187 25.75 15.95 34.48
N PRO A 188 27.07 15.66 34.44
CA PRO A 188 27.61 14.59 33.60
C PRO A 188 27.11 13.20 34.01
N LEU A 189 26.87 12.34 33.03
CA LEU A 189 26.49 10.94 33.21
C LEU A 189 27.56 10.03 32.62
N LYS A 190 27.92 8.99 33.36
CA LYS A 190 28.78 7.90 32.86
C LYS A 190 27.93 6.78 32.28
N ILE A 191 28.11 6.47 31.00
CA ILE A 191 27.41 5.39 30.27
C ILE A 191 28.42 4.27 30.00
N GLU A 192 28.03 3.05 30.31
CA GLU A 192 28.77 1.84 29.96
C GLU A 192 27.87 0.91 29.15
N VAL A 193 28.37 0.48 27.98
CA VAL A 193 27.75 -0.52 27.11
C VAL A 193 28.84 -1.52 26.71
N PRO A 194 28.84 -2.73 27.28
CA PRO A 194 29.86 -3.71 26.95
C PRO A 194 29.68 -4.21 25.51
N PRO A 195 30.79 -4.43 24.78
CA PRO A 195 30.72 -5.11 23.51
C PRO A 195 30.29 -6.56 23.72
N VAL A 196 29.44 -7.06 22.84
CA VAL A 196 28.95 -8.44 22.89
C VAL A 196 29.12 -9.08 21.51
N GLN A 197 29.53 -10.34 21.48
CA GLN A 197 29.48 -11.17 20.29
C GLN A 197 29.07 -12.58 20.69
N GLU A 198 27.92 -13.01 20.17
CA GLU A 198 27.37 -14.35 20.47
C GLU A 198 26.88 -15.00 19.19
N THR A 199 27.11 -16.30 19.08
CA THR A 199 26.49 -17.14 18.07
C THR A 199 25.15 -17.61 18.62
N LEU A 200 24.04 -17.08 18.06
CA LEU A 200 22.68 -17.44 18.46
C LEU A 200 22.27 -18.79 17.89
N LEU A 201 22.67 -19.07 16.67
CA LEU A 201 22.23 -20.24 15.94
C LEU A 201 23.27 -20.68 14.91
N ARG A 202 23.42 -21.99 14.78
CA ARG A 202 24.14 -22.64 13.69
C ARG A 202 23.15 -23.51 12.92
N ARG A 203 23.04 -23.31 11.60
CA ARG A 203 22.09 -24.08 10.78
C ARG A 203 22.56 -24.22 9.35
N LYS A 204 22.03 -25.25 8.67
CA LYS A 204 22.18 -25.38 7.22
C LYS A 204 21.23 -24.47 6.49
N ALA A 205 21.73 -23.76 5.48
CA ALA A 205 20.93 -22.96 4.55
C ALA A 205 20.51 -23.79 3.31
N VAL A 206 19.93 -23.11 2.34
CA VAL A 206 19.48 -23.73 1.08
C VAL A 206 20.64 -24.23 0.23
N ASP A 207 21.81 -23.66 0.37
CA ASP A 207 23.05 -24.03 -0.31
C ASP A 207 23.80 -25.19 0.36
N ASP A 208 23.19 -25.82 1.37
CA ASP A 208 23.73 -26.92 2.19
C ASP A 208 25.00 -26.59 2.99
N LYS A 209 25.44 -25.33 2.99
CA LYS A 209 26.52 -24.86 3.86
C LYS A 209 26.05 -24.69 5.28
N ASP A 210 26.99 -24.79 6.22
CA ASP A 210 26.76 -24.39 7.61
C ASP A 210 26.84 -22.86 7.73
N TRP A 211 25.84 -22.29 8.35
CA TRP A 211 25.68 -20.86 8.54
C TRP A 211 25.60 -20.52 10.01
N LEU A 212 26.19 -19.38 10.38
CA LEU A 212 26.12 -18.80 11.71
C LEU A 212 25.15 -17.60 11.67
N VAL A 213 24.28 -17.53 12.68
CA VAL A 213 23.51 -16.33 13.01
C VAL A 213 24.11 -15.77 14.29
N GLU A 214 24.51 -14.51 14.24
CA GLU A 214 25.24 -13.85 15.31
C GLU A 214 24.49 -12.61 15.81
N TYR A 215 24.52 -12.41 17.12
CA TYR A 215 24.15 -11.18 17.82
C TYR A 215 25.44 -10.45 18.19
N ARG A 216 25.51 -9.16 17.87
CA ARG A 216 26.72 -8.36 18.14
C ARG A 216 26.30 -6.96 18.61
N VAL A 217 27.01 -6.46 19.62
CA VAL A 217 26.90 -5.09 20.12
C VAL A 217 28.20 -4.36 19.84
N THR A 218 28.10 -3.18 19.22
CA THR A 218 29.26 -2.34 18.88
C THR A 218 29.01 -0.89 19.29
N GLY A 219 30.07 -0.21 19.63
CA GLY A 219 30.00 1.18 20.16
C GLY A 219 30.00 1.22 21.68
N VAL A 220 30.29 2.37 22.22
CA VAL A 220 30.39 2.82 23.61
C VAL A 220 31.23 1.95 24.51
N ALA A 221 31.69 1.14 24.85
CA ALA A 221 32.33 0.50 26.03
C ALA A 221 32.13 1.38 27.29
N GLN A 222 32.74 2.58 27.38
CA GLN A 222 32.53 3.51 28.47
C GLN A 222 32.70 4.96 27.98
N GLN A 223 31.77 5.83 28.31
CA GLN A 223 31.82 7.26 27.96
C GLN A 223 31.11 8.12 29.01
N THR A 224 31.64 9.33 29.26
CA THR A 224 30.98 10.36 30.07
C THR A 224 30.31 11.38 29.16
N LEU A 225 29.02 11.55 29.30
CA LEU A 225 28.20 12.50 28.56
C LEU A 225 28.00 13.79 29.38
N GLN A 226 28.34 14.94 28.82
CA GLN A 226 27.95 16.23 29.39
C GLN A 226 26.43 16.44 29.26
N PRO A 227 25.83 17.41 29.98
CA PRO A 227 24.44 17.75 29.82
C PRO A 227 24.07 18.02 28.36
N GLY A 228 23.06 17.34 27.83
CA GLY A 228 22.62 17.45 26.44
C GLY A 228 23.42 16.61 25.43
N ASP A 229 24.57 16.04 25.81
CA ASP A 229 25.32 15.15 24.93
C ASP A 229 24.59 13.82 24.71
N SER A 230 24.90 13.17 23.59
CA SER A 230 24.40 11.83 23.28
C SER A 230 25.49 10.90 22.78
N VAL A 231 25.27 9.60 22.97
CA VAL A 231 26.13 8.55 22.46
C VAL A 231 25.29 7.49 21.74
N GLN A 232 25.92 6.79 20.81
CA GLN A 232 25.24 5.71 20.06
C GLN A 232 25.98 4.38 20.22
N PHE A 233 25.20 3.31 20.32
CA PHE A 233 25.65 1.94 20.12
C PHE A 233 24.70 1.21 19.16
N ALA A 234 25.15 0.13 18.55
CA ALA A 234 24.33 -0.66 17.67
C ALA A 234 24.27 -2.12 18.13
N VAL A 235 23.07 -2.66 18.03
CA VAL A 235 22.79 -4.09 18.09
C VAL A 235 22.61 -4.59 16.66
N ALA A 236 23.38 -5.57 16.24
CA ALA A 236 23.32 -6.15 14.92
C ALA A 236 23.02 -7.65 14.99
N TYR A 237 22.08 -8.08 14.14
CA TYR A 237 21.83 -9.49 13.86
C TYR A 237 22.37 -9.79 12.47
N THR A 238 23.30 -10.71 12.37
CA THR A 238 24.00 -11.04 11.12
C THR A 238 23.89 -12.52 10.79
N ALA A 239 23.90 -12.84 9.49
CA ALA A 239 24.03 -14.22 9.02
C ALA A 239 25.15 -14.33 7.98
N ARG A 240 26.04 -15.34 8.16
CA ARG A 240 27.13 -15.64 7.25
C ARG A 240 27.38 -17.14 7.16
N ALA A 241 27.97 -17.60 6.08
CA ALA A 241 28.50 -18.95 6.08
C ALA A 241 29.63 -19.08 7.16
N GLU A 242 29.73 -20.22 7.82
CA GLU A 242 30.68 -20.42 8.88
C GLU A 242 32.12 -20.21 8.42
N ALA A 243 32.41 -20.58 7.17
CA ALA A 243 33.74 -20.42 6.56
C ALA A 243 34.06 -18.95 6.18
N ASP A 244 33.05 -18.06 6.13
CA ASP A 244 33.28 -16.67 5.76
C ASP A 244 33.73 -15.84 6.97
N SER A 245 34.47 -14.76 6.71
CA SER A 245 34.80 -13.77 7.73
C SER A 245 33.58 -13.12 8.33
N PRO A 246 33.59 -12.72 9.61
CA PRO A 246 32.51 -11.95 10.22
C PRO A 246 32.21 -10.66 9.44
N LEU A 247 30.92 -10.33 9.31
CA LEU A 247 30.52 -9.10 8.66
C LEU A 247 31.04 -7.87 9.43
N VAL A 248 31.51 -6.87 8.70
CA VAL A 248 31.86 -5.56 9.28
C VAL A 248 30.58 -4.82 9.63
N ILE A 249 30.43 -4.45 10.90
CA ILE A 249 29.32 -3.66 11.38
C ILE A 249 29.74 -2.19 11.40
N ASP A 250 29.21 -1.42 10.46
CA ASP A 250 29.37 0.02 10.38
C ASP A 250 27.97 0.66 10.33
N PRO A 251 27.37 0.99 11.48
CA PRO A 251 26.01 1.52 11.56
C PRO A 251 25.84 2.83 10.80
N ALA A 252 26.87 3.66 10.72
CA ALA A 252 26.79 4.96 10.03
C ALA A 252 26.73 4.75 8.51
N ARG A 253 27.56 3.87 7.96
CA ARG A 253 27.52 3.50 6.54
C ARG A 253 26.17 2.88 6.15
N GLU A 254 25.70 1.92 6.93
CA GLU A 254 24.44 1.23 6.66
C GLU A 254 23.23 2.19 6.76
N LYS A 255 23.24 3.07 7.78
CA LYS A 255 22.21 4.11 7.93
C LYS A 255 22.22 5.07 6.73
N LYS A 256 23.43 5.47 6.25
CA LYS A 256 23.54 6.33 5.08
C LYS A 256 22.99 5.64 3.82
N ALA A 257 23.36 4.38 3.56
CA ALA A 257 22.86 3.64 2.39
C ALA A 257 21.33 3.51 2.41
N TYR A 258 20.77 3.26 3.58
CA TYR A 258 19.31 3.22 3.74
C TYR A 258 18.66 4.60 3.53
N ALA A 259 19.25 5.66 4.09
CA ALA A 259 18.78 7.03 3.90
C ALA A 259 18.87 7.49 2.43
N ASP A 260 19.91 7.10 1.70
CA ASP A 260 20.07 7.40 0.27
C ASP A 260 18.93 6.77 -0.55
N LEU A 261 18.51 5.53 -0.23
CA LEU A 261 17.36 4.86 -0.86
C LEU A 261 16.06 5.59 -0.52
N VAL A 262 15.84 5.97 0.74
CA VAL A 262 14.68 6.76 1.17
C VAL A 262 14.64 8.10 0.43
N GLY A 263 15.79 8.78 0.29
CA GLY A 263 15.92 10.03 -0.44
C GLY A 263 15.59 9.88 -1.94
N HIS A 264 16.05 8.78 -2.56
CA HIS A 264 15.66 8.44 -3.94
C HIS A 264 14.14 8.28 -4.07
N ALA A 265 13.50 7.52 -3.18
CA ALA A 265 12.05 7.34 -3.18
C ALA A 265 11.29 8.66 -3.03
N GLN A 266 11.82 9.59 -2.25
CA GLN A 266 11.19 10.89 -2.04
C GLN A 266 11.35 11.84 -3.22
N SER A 267 12.45 11.74 -3.98
CA SER A 267 12.77 12.62 -5.11
C SER A 267 12.09 12.18 -6.41
N HIS A 268 11.84 10.88 -6.62
CA HIS A 268 11.22 10.35 -7.83
C HIS A 268 9.71 10.17 -7.67
N LEU A 269 8.97 10.29 -8.77
CA LEU A 269 7.51 10.19 -8.81
C LEU A 269 6.85 11.00 -7.68
N LYS A 270 7.23 12.28 -7.54
CA LYS A 270 6.82 13.13 -6.43
C LYS A 270 5.46 13.75 -6.67
N LEU A 271 4.48 13.41 -5.84
CA LEU A 271 3.15 14.01 -5.85
C LEU A 271 3.15 15.36 -5.12
N VAL A 272 2.54 16.37 -5.74
CA VAL A 272 2.31 17.68 -5.16
C VAL A 272 0.88 18.12 -5.44
N THR A 273 0.07 18.18 -4.39
CA THR A 273 -1.34 18.59 -4.43
C THR A 273 -1.65 19.48 -3.21
N PRO A 274 -2.80 20.13 -3.16
CA PRO A 274 -3.25 20.83 -1.94
C PRO A 274 -3.55 19.88 -0.76
N ASP A 275 -3.63 18.57 -1.00
CA ASP A 275 -3.97 17.56 0.01
C ASP A 275 -2.69 16.95 0.62
N ALA A 276 -2.36 17.38 1.84
CA ALA A 276 -1.18 16.90 2.56
C ALA A 276 -1.27 15.41 2.91
N LEU A 277 -2.47 14.87 3.16
CA LEU A 277 -2.68 13.45 3.44
C LEU A 277 -2.23 12.60 2.24
N LEU A 278 -2.73 12.94 1.04
CA LEU A 278 -2.33 12.24 -0.18
C LEU A 278 -0.83 12.37 -0.45
N ASN A 279 -0.27 13.57 -0.36
CA ASN A 279 1.15 13.82 -0.64
C ASN A 279 2.05 12.99 0.28
N ASN A 280 1.79 13.00 1.57
CA ASN A 280 2.63 12.32 2.56
C ASN A 280 2.44 10.79 2.51
N THR A 281 1.20 10.32 2.37
CA THR A 281 0.93 8.88 2.24
C THR A 281 1.59 8.32 0.98
N PHE A 282 1.51 9.04 -0.15
CA PHE A 282 2.16 8.65 -1.41
C PHE A 282 3.69 8.62 -1.29
N LYS A 283 4.27 9.58 -0.56
CA LYS A 283 5.71 9.62 -0.28
C LYS A 283 6.17 8.33 0.41
N TRP A 284 5.52 7.92 1.49
CA TRP A 284 5.92 6.75 2.27
C TRP A 284 5.52 5.42 1.61
N ALA A 285 4.42 5.39 0.88
CA ALA A 285 4.05 4.25 0.05
C ALA A 285 5.18 3.87 -0.92
N LYS A 286 5.78 4.84 -1.61
CA LYS A 286 6.89 4.61 -2.53
C LYS A 286 8.14 4.08 -1.83
N VAL A 287 8.48 4.59 -0.65
CA VAL A 287 9.63 4.09 0.14
C VAL A 287 9.47 2.59 0.39
N ARG A 288 8.28 2.15 0.79
CA ARG A 288 8.00 0.74 1.05
C ARG A 288 8.07 -0.12 -0.21
N ILE A 289 7.52 0.38 -1.33
CA ILE A 289 7.59 -0.31 -2.61
C ILE A 289 9.06 -0.48 -3.06
N LEU A 290 9.89 0.54 -2.91
CA LEU A 290 11.31 0.47 -3.29
C LEU A 290 12.13 -0.49 -2.43
N LEU A 291 11.71 -0.73 -1.19
CA LEU A 291 12.35 -1.69 -0.28
C LEU A 291 11.88 -3.14 -0.50
N SER A 292 11.02 -3.44 -1.48
CA SER A 292 10.37 -4.76 -1.60
C SER A 292 11.15 -5.80 -2.43
N ASN A 293 12.43 -5.57 -2.72
CA ASN A 293 13.27 -6.54 -3.44
C ASN A 293 14.07 -7.42 -2.48
N ILE A 294 14.10 -8.72 -2.78
CA ILE A 294 14.95 -9.69 -2.07
C ILE A 294 15.79 -10.53 -3.03
N GLU A 295 16.94 -10.99 -2.53
CA GLU A 295 17.82 -11.95 -3.23
C GLU A 295 17.26 -13.36 -3.12
N THR A 296 17.19 -14.04 -4.26
CA THR A 296 16.87 -15.46 -4.39
C THR A 296 17.92 -16.17 -5.22
N LYS A 297 17.78 -17.49 -5.40
CA LYS A 297 18.67 -18.26 -6.27
C LYS A 297 18.64 -17.78 -7.73
N ALA A 298 17.55 -17.22 -8.20
CA ALA A 298 17.43 -16.67 -9.56
C ALA A 298 17.96 -15.22 -9.69
N GLY A 299 18.27 -14.58 -8.59
CA GLY A 299 18.64 -13.16 -8.51
C GLY A 299 17.66 -12.37 -7.66
N LEU A 300 17.64 -11.04 -7.82
CA LEU A 300 16.64 -10.18 -7.19
C LEU A 300 15.26 -10.50 -7.73
N ILE A 301 14.27 -10.60 -6.85
CA ILE A 301 12.86 -10.60 -7.19
C ILE A 301 12.16 -9.47 -6.43
N ASN A 302 11.09 -8.94 -7.00
CA ASN A 302 10.16 -8.13 -6.25
C ASN A 302 9.25 -9.04 -5.41
N THR A 303 9.07 -8.75 -4.14
CA THR A 303 8.21 -9.51 -3.27
C THR A 303 7.24 -8.58 -2.54
N THR A 304 5.96 -8.76 -2.75
CA THR A 304 4.89 -7.93 -2.19
C THR A 304 4.07 -8.65 -1.15
N GLY A 305 4.22 -9.97 -1.11
CA GLY A 305 3.58 -10.80 -0.09
C GLY A 305 4.18 -10.57 1.28
N SER A 306 3.43 -10.87 2.35
CA SER A 306 3.94 -10.85 3.70
C SER A 306 5.22 -11.66 3.77
N MET A 307 6.31 -10.98 4.06
CA MET A 307 7.65 -11.55 4.07
C MET A 307 7.82 -12.65 5.09
N ALA A 308 6.99 -12.64 6.12
CA ALA A 308 6.98 -13.66 7.13
C ALA A 308 6.74 -15.07 6.59
N TYR A 309 6.12 -15.18 5.40
CA TYR A 309 5.63 -16.46 4.95
C TYR A 309 6.37 -17.02 3.74
N TYR A 310 6.68 -16.20 2.73
CA TYR A 310 6.88 -16.77 1.41
C TYR A 310 8.25 -16.56 0.79
N CYS A 311 8.85 -15.38 0.84
CA CYS A 311 10.05 -15.05 0.05
C CYS A 311 9.83 -15.41 -1.43
N GLY A 312 8.77 -14.90 -2.02
CA GLY A 312 8.34 -15.31 -3.35
C GLY A 312 7.58 -14.21 -4.10
N PHE A 313 6.97 -14.60 -5.21
CA PHE A 313 6.15 -13.71 -6.03
C PHE A 313 4.93 -14.44 -6.60
N TRP A 314 3.88 -13.66 -6.92
CA TRP A 314 2.59 -14.13 -7.39
C TRP A 314 2.13 -13.37 -8.63
N ALA A 315 1.30 -14.00 -9.45
CA ALA A 315 0.73 -13.38 -10.64
C ALA A 315 -0.13 -12.16 -10.32
N ASN A 316 -0.94 -12.21 -9.24
CA ASN A 316 -1.72 -11.05 -8.80
C ASN A 316 -0.84 -9.95 -8.21
N ASP A 317 -0.14 -10.22 -7.11
CA ASP A 317 0.59 -9.20 -6.37
C ASP A 317 1.69 -8.53 -7.21
N ASN A 318 2.40 -9.30 -7.99
CA ASN A 318 3.61 -8.84 -8.67
C ASN A 318 3.39 -8.52 -10.16
N ALA A 319 2.65 -9.35 -10.91
CA ALA A 319 2.38 -9.02 -12.30
C ALA A 319 1.22 -8.03 -12.41
N GLU A 320 0.03 -8.36 -11.87
CA GLU A 320 -1.16 -7.52 -12.02
C GLU A 320 -1.03 -6.16 -11.32
N TYR A 321 -0.67 -6.16 -10.02
CA TYR A 321 -0.68 -4.91 -9.23
C TYR A 321 0.60 -4.11 -9.40
N THR A 322 1.78 -4.76 -9.27
CA THR A 322 3.06 -4.07 -9.15
C THR A 322 3.63 -3.67 -10.51
N SER A 323 3.64 -4.59 -11.49
CA SER A 323 4.36 -4.38 -12.75
C SER A 323 3.96 -3.13 -13.52
N PRO A 324 2.67 -2.71 -13.59
CA PRO A 324 2.30 -1.47 -14.28
C PRO A 324 2.89 -0.20 -13.67
N LEU A 325 3.17 -0.20 -12.36
CA LEU A 325 3.69 0.97 -11.62
C LEU A 325 5.21 1.09 -11.71
N VAL A 326 5.94 -0.02 -11.76
CA VAL A 326 7.40 -0.07 -11.59
C VAL A 326 8.16 0.86 -12.55
N PRO A 327 7.83 0.96 -13.84
CA PRO A 327 8.51 1.87 -14.75
C PRO A 327 8.49 3.33 -14.28
N LEU A 328 7.38 3.75 -13.64
CA LEU A 328 7.20 5.14 -13.22
C LEU A 328 8.09 5.54 -12.02
N LEU A 329 8.57 4.55 -11.27
CA LEU A 329 9.35 4.74 -10.03
C LEU A 329 10.84 5.01 -10.31
N GLY A 330 11.35 4.69 -11.51
CA GLY A 330 12.74 4.91 -11.88
C GLY A 330 13.76 4.15 -11.02
N SER A 331 13.43 2.93 -10.60
CA SER A 331 14.30 2.09 -9.78
C SER A 331 14.84 0.91 -10.56
N ALA A 332 16.12 0.93 -10.89
CA ALA A 332 16.79 -0.15 -11.60
C ALA A 332 16.73 -1.50 -10.83
N ASP A 333 16.77 -1.47 -9.50
CA ASP A 333 16.65 -2.68 -8.68
C ASP A 333 15.24 -3.28 -8.75
N LEU A 334 14.19 -2.45 -8.71
CA LEU A 334 12.81 -2.93 -8.89
C LEU A 334 12.60 -3.50 -10.29
N GLU A 335 13.04 -2.79 -11.34
CA GLU A 335 12.97 -3.29 -12.71
C GLU A 335 13.69 -4.64 -12.83
N LYS A 336 14.90 -4.76 -12.28
CA LYS A 336 15.65 -6.02 -12.25
C LYS A 336 14.89 -7.13 -11.52
N GLY A 337 14.21 -6.79 -10.42
CA GLY A 337 13.38 -7.74 -9.67
C GLY A 337 12.20 -8.25 -10.51
N ILE A 338 11.49 -7.36 -11.19
CA ILE A 338 10.40 -7.68 -12.10
C ILE A 338 10.89 -8.49 -13.30
N ASP A 339 11.99 -8.08 -13.93
CA ASP A 339 12.60 -8.83 -15.06
C ASP A 339 12.94 -10.27 -14.67
N THR A 340 13.54 -10.44 -13.48
CA THR A 340 13.88 -11.80 -12.98
C THR A 340 12.63 -12.67 -12.84
N MET A 341 11.55 -12.13 -12.29
CA MET A 341 10.29 -12.86 -12.16
C MET A 341 9.73 -13.30 -13.52
N TYR A 342 9.70 -12.41 -14.49
CA TYR A 342 9.22 -12.77 -15.84
C TYR A 342 10.14 -13.77 -16.54
N ARG A 343 11.46 -13.73 -16.31
CA ARG A 343 12.38 -14.77 -16.78
C ARG A 343 12.17 -16.12 -16.10
N VAL A 344 11.75 -16.14 -14.84
CA VAL A 344 11.35 -17.38 -14.15
C VAL A 344 10.10 -17.97 -14.81
N TRP A 345 9.10 -17.15 -15.13
CA TRP A 345 7.92 -17.61 -15.88
C TRP A 345 8.28 -18.08 -17.31
N LEU A 346 9.15 -17.36 -18.02
CA LEU A 346 9.66 -17.80 -19.33
C LEU A 346 10.33 -19.17 -19.25
N LYS A 347 11.12 -19.42 -18.21
CA LYS A 347 11.74 -20.72 -17.95
C LYS A 347 10.70 -21.79 -17.65
N ASP A 348 9.71 -21.50 -16.82
CA ASP A 348 8.60 -22.41 -16.48
C ASP A 348 7.86 -22.87 -17.75
N ILE A 349 7.52 -21.97 -18.66
CA ILE A 349 6.86 -22.33 -19.91
C ILE A 349 7.76 -23.12 -20.87
N ALA A 350 9.05 -22.86 -20.88
CA ALA A 350 10.01 -23.61 -21.72
C ALA A 350 10.21 -25.04 -21.20
N GLU A 351 10.23 -25.22 -19.89
CA GLU A 351 10.41 -26.51 -19.24
C GLU A 351 9.17 -27.41 -19.40
N TYR A 352 7.97 -26.83 -19.23
CA TYR A 352 6.72 -27.56 -19.27
C TYR A 352 6.02 -27.54 -20.65
N GLY A 353 6.44 -26.68 -21.55
CA GLY A 353 6.24 -26.68 -23.01
C GLY A 353 4.83 -26.84 -23.59
N LEU A 354 3.78 -26.91 -22.80
CA LEU A 354 2.47 -27.32 -23.23
C LEU A 354 1.49 -26.16 -23.34
N LYS A 355 0.90 -25.99 -24.52
CA LYS A 355 -0.09 -24.94 -24.80
C LYS A 355 -1.35 -25.04 -23.92
N ASP A 356 -1.69 -26.22 -23.45
CA ASP A 356 -2.88 -26.55 -22.66
C ASP A 356 -2.65 -26.56 -21.13
N LYS A 357 -1.41 -26.50 -20.68
CA LYS A 357 -1.09 -26.44 -19.23
C LYS A 357 -1.06 -25.01 -18.69
N GLN A 358 -1.63 -24.84 -17.51
CA GLN A 358 -1.59 -23.59 -16.77
C GLN A 358 -0.16 -23.20 -16.40
N ILE A 359 0.15 -21.91 -16.50
CA ILE A 359 1.37 -21.33 -15.98
C ILE A 359 1.35 -21.44 -14.44
N THR A 360 2.50 -21.56 -13.84
CA THR A 360 2.64 -21.48 -12.38
C THR A 360 2.31 -20.06 -11.92
N GLY A 361 1.30 -19.91 -11.07
CA GLY A 361 0.83 -18.61 -10.59
C GLY A 361 1.68 -18.02 -9.48
N SER A 362 2.44 -18.84 -8.74
CA SER A 362 3.37 -18.37 -7.72
C SER A 362 4.62 -19.22 -7.61
N PHE A 363 5.71 -18.55 -7.21
CA PHE A 363 7.00 -19.18 -6.91
C PHE A 363 7.45 -18.73 -5.54
N GLU A 364 7.80 -19.65 -4.67
CA GLU A 364 8.04 -19.39 -3.27
C GLU A 364 9.35 -20.00 -2.77
N SER A 365 9.85 -19.51 -1.66
CA SER A 365 11.15 -19.81 -1.05
C SER A 365 12.36 -19.24 -1.81
N TYR A 366 13.52 -19.31 -1.22
CA TYR A 366 14.78 -18.88 -1.87
C TYR A 366 15.05 -19.59 -3.20
N ASN A 367 14.65 -20.85 -3.33
CA ASN A 367 14.80 -21.63 -4.56
C ASN A 367 13.72 -21.36 -5.62
N LEU A 368 12.71 -20.54 -5.32
CA LEU A 368 11.58 -20.24 -6.18
C LEU A 368 10.87 -21.51 -6.67
N LYS A 369 10.41 -22.32 -5.74
CA LYS A 369 9.64 -23.53 -6.05
C LYS A 369 8.23 -23.15 -6.54
N PRO A 370 7.73 -23.78 -7.64
CA PRO A 370 6.35 -23.61 -8.09
C PRO A 370 5.34 -24.01 -7.01
N TYR A 371 4.31 -23.19 -6.80
CA TYR A 371 3.34 -23.48 -5.74
C TYR A 371 1.89 -23.48 -6.21
N GLN A 372 1.35 -22.38 -6.75
CA GLN A 372 -0.07 -22.27 -7.10
C GLN A 372 -0.31 -22.23 -8.61
N ARG A 373 -1.53 -22.62 -9.03
CA ARG A 373 -2.00 -22.56 -10.41
C ARG A 373 -3.52 -22.47 -10.47
N GLY A 374 -4.05 -21.91 -11.55
CA GLY A 374 -5.48 -21.99 -11.86
C GLY A 374 -6.34 -20.88 -11.22
N ARG A 375 -5.74 -19.72 -10.96
CA ARG A 375 -6.42 -18.54 -10.42
C ARG A 375 -6.74 -17.47 -11.47
N GLY A 376 -6.62 -17.78 -12.76
CA GLY A 376 -6.62 -16.79 -13.83
C GLY A 376 -5.24 -16.16 -14.03
N ASP A 377 -4.19 -16.86 -13.61
CA ASP A 377 -2.81 -16.37 -13.56
C ASP A 377 -2.31 -15.85 -14.92
N GLU A 378 -2.70 -16.51 -16.02
CA GLU A 378 -2.34 -16.07 -17.37
C GLU A 378 -2.92 -14.71 -17.74
N ALA A 379 -4.13 -14.39 -17.26
CA ALA A 379 -4.75 -13.07 -17.48
C ALA A 379 -4.02 -11.97 -16.69
N MET A 380 -3.65 -12.27 -15.44
CA MET A 380 -2.88 -11.36 -14.57
C MET A 380 -1.49 -11.10 -15.14
N ILE A 381 -0.78 -12.16 -15.59
CA ILE A 381 0.55 -12.04 -16.20
C ILE A 381 0.48 -11.26 -17.51
N LEU A 382 -0.50 -11.56 -18.38
CA LEU A 382 -0.71 -10.84 -19.63
C LEU A 382 -0.94 -9.36 -19.40
N TYR A 383 -1.82 -9.03 -18.44
CA TYR A 383 -2.13 -7.66 -18.07
C TYR A 383 -0.88 -6.91 -17.59
N GLY A 384 -0.22 -7.44 -16.56
CA GLY A 384 0.90 -6.77 -15.93
C GLY A 384 2.13 -6.66 -16.82
N LEU A 385 2.52 -7.74 -17.49
CA LEU A 385 3.68 -7.76 -18.38
C LEU A 385 3.52 -6.80 -19.56
N SER A 386 2.33 -6.76 -20.17
CA SER A 386 2.10 -5.88 -21.32
C SER A 386 2.18 -4.40 -20.93
N HIS A 387 1.60 -4.01 -19.77
CA HIS A 387 1.70 -2.65 -19.25
C HIS A 387 3.14 -2.28 -18.89
N TYR A 388 3.86 -3.18 -18.23
CA TYR A 388 5.26 -2.98 -17.83
C TYR A 388 6.16 -2.69 -19.04
N LEU A 389 6.13 -3.55 -20.04
CA LEU A 389 6.98 -3.44 -21.22
C LEU A 389 6.65 -2.23 -22.08
N LEU A 390 5.36 -1.90 -22.21
CA LEU A 390 4.94 -0.72 -22.97
C LEU A 390 5.38 0.59 -22.30
N ALA A 391 5.28 0.65 -20.95
CA ALA A 391 5.68 1.83 -20.17
C ALA A 391 7.19 2.01 -20.09
N LEU A 392 7.98 0.93 -20.08
CA LEU A 392 9.45 0.98 -20.16
C LEU A 392 9.94 1.48 -21.52
N ALA A 393 9.23 1.15 -22.61
CA ALA A 393 9.63 1.40 -23.99
C ALA A 393 11.01 0.80 -24.35
N ASP A 394 11.37 -0.33 -23.72
CA ASP A 394 12.59 -1.09 -24.00
C ASP A 394 12.28 -2.23 -25.00
N GLN A 395 12.67 -2.03 -26.25
CA GLN A 395 12.40 -2.99 -27.34
C GLN A 395 13.06 -4.34 -27.06
N THR A 396 14.29 -4.35 -26.55
CA THR A 396 15.03 -5.59 -26.30
C THR A 396 14.36 -6.44 -25.24
N ARG A 397 13.97 -5.84 -24.12
CA ARG A 397 13.20 -6.53 -23.06
C ARG A 397 11.84 -7.03 -23.56
N ALA A 398 11.18 -6.19 -24.37
CA ALA A 398 9.88 -6.55 -24.93
C ALA A 398 9.97 -7.73 -25.90
N GLU A 399 11.00 -7.80 -26.75
CA GLU A 399 11.25 -8.94 -27.64
C GLU A 399 11.61 -10.21 -26.87
N GLU A 400 12.44 -10.10 -25.81
CA GLU A 400 12.79 -11.23 -24.91
C GLU A 400 11.56 -11.84 -24.28
N MET A 401 10.63 -11.01 -23.80
CA MET A 401 9.46 -11.44 -23.01
C MET A 401 8.20 -11.69 -23.87
N TRP A 402 8.22 -11.34 -25.15
CA TRP A 402 7.09 -11.55 -26.05
C TRP A 402 6.56 -13.00 -26.09
N PRO A 403 7.42 -14.06 -26.06
CA PRO A 403 6.93 -15.44 -26.02
C PRO A 403 6.01 -15.74 -24.83
N LEU A 404 6.23 -15.10 -23.67
CA LEU A 404 5.36 -15.26 -22.51
C LEU A 404 3.99 -14.64 -22.74
N ILE A 405 3.92 -13.47 -23.38
CA ILE A 405 2.65 -12.82 -23.79
C ILE A 405 1.88 -13.75 -24.74
N VAL A 406 2.53 -14.25 -25.78
CA VAL A 406 1.89 -15.16 -26.73
C VAL A 406 1.37 -16.42 -26.04
N ARG A 407 2.16 -16.99 -25.12
CA ARG A 407 1.77 -18.18 -24.35
C ARG A 407 0.54 -17.93 -23.48
N CYS A 408 0.46 -16.77 -22.82
CA CYS A 408 -0.74 -16.40 -22.04
C CYS A 408 -1.96 -16.28 -22.95
N VAL A 409 -1.85 -15.60 -24.09
CA VAL A 409 -2.96 -15.44 -25.05
C VAL A 409 -3.43 -16.78 -25.60
N ASP A 410 -2.51 -17.68 -25.98
CA ASP A 410 -2.85 -19.01 -26.50
C ASP A 410 -3.60 -19.82 -25.45
N TYR A 411 -3.16 -19.81 -24.19
CA TYR A 411 -3.86 -20.48 -23.11
C TYR A 411 -5.26 -19.91 -22.88
N LEU A 412 -5.41 -18.58 -22.84
CA LEU A 412 -6.72 -17.94 -22.66
C LEU A 412 -7.69 -18.30 -23.79
N LYS A 413 -7.22 -18.39 -25.05
CA LYS A 413 -8.03 -18.84 -26.18
C LYS A 413 -8.50 -20.31 -26.04
N LEU A 414 -7.62 -21.18 -25.55
CA LEU A 414 -7.94 -22.59 -25.33
C LEU A 414 -8.96 -22.80 -24.18
N ASN A 415 -9.06 -21.87 -23.30
CA ASN A 415 -9.95 -21.92 -22.13
C ASN A 415 -11.20 -21.03 -22.25
N LEU A 416 -11.59 -20.66 -23.48
CA LEU A 416 -12.90 -20.07 -23.72
C LEU A 416 -13.99 -21.12 -23.49
N ASN A 417 -15.00 -20.76 -22.70
CA ASN A 417 -16.21 -21.58 -22.60
C ASN A 417 -17.16 -21.34 -23.80
N SER A 418 -18.30 -22.01 -23.82
CA SER A 418 -19.29 -21.88 -24.89
C SER A 418 -19.90 -20.46 -24.99
N ALA A 419 -19.85 -19.67 -23.92
CA ALA A 419 -20.30 -18.28 -23.91
C ALA A 419 -19.20 -17.28 -24.35
N GLY A 420 -17.99 -17.77 -24.65
CA GLY A 420 -16.87 -16.96 -25.10
C GLY A 420 -16.16 -16.17 -23.99
N VAL A 421 -16.37 -16.50 -22.72
CA VAL A 421 -15.62 -15.94 -21.58
C VAL A 421 -14.57 -16.94 -21.07
N ILE A 422 -13.58 -16.47 -20.32
CA ILE A 422 -12.47 -17.30 -19.88
C ILE A 422 -12.90 -18.21 -18.73
N ALA A 423 -12.76 -19.52 -18.90
CA ALA A 423 -12.92 -20.48 -17.83
C ALA A 423 -11.72 -20.41 -16.87
N SER A 424 -11.98 -20.39 -15.58
CA SER A 424 -10.98 -20.39 -14.53
C SER A 424 -11.49 -21.19 -13.33
N ARG A 425 -10.62 -21.97 -12.70
CA ARG A 425 -11.01 -22.82 -11.54
C ARG A 425 -11.33 -22.00 -10.32
N THR A 426 -10.61 -20.89 -10.13
CA THR A 426 -10.75 -19.96 -9.02
C THR A 426 -10.24 -18.59 -9.46
N ASP A 427 -10.10 -17.68 -8.55
CA ASP A 427 -9.55 -16.34 -8.73
C ASP A 427 -8.39 -16.10 -7.75
N GLU A 428 -7.96 -14.85 -7.62
CA GLU A 428 -6.90 -14.47 -6.70
C GLU A 428 -7.25 -14.72 -5.22
N LEU A 429 -8.54 -14.86 -4.86
CA LEU A 429 -8.98 -15.26 -3.52
C LEU A 429 -8.78 -16.75 -3.23
N GLU A 430 -8.21 -17.51 -4.17
CA GLU A 430 -7.75 -18.88 -3.96
C GLU A 430 -8.86 -19.85 -3.52
N GLY A 431 -10.09 -19.62 -3.99
CA GLY A 431 -11.25 -20.44 -3.63
C GLY A 431 -11.83 -20.16 -2.23
N ARG A 432 -11.45 -19.06 -1.59
CA ARG A 432 -12.07 -18.62 -0.32
C ARG A 432 -13.54 -18.28 -0.50
N LEU A 433 -13.91 -17.84 -1.70
CA LEU A 433 -15.28 -17.57 -2.13
C LEU A 433 -15.60 -18.35 -3.41
N PRO A 434 -16.88 -18.67 -3.69
CA PRO A 434 -17.27 -19.28 -4.96
C PRO A 434 -16.93 -18.37 -6.15
N THR A 435 -16.45 -18.99 -7.25
CA THR A 435 -16.03 -18.27 -8.46
C THR A 435 -16.70 -18.80 -9.74
N GLY A 436 -17.55 -19.83 -9.62
CA GLY A 436 -18.17 -20.50 -10.77
C GLY A 436 -17.15 -21.22 -11.66
N GLN A 437 -17.54 -21.51 -12.90
CA GLN A 437 -16.66 -22.11 -13.92
C GLN A 437 -15.90 -21.03 -14.71
N ALA A 438 -16.37 -19.79 -14.67
CA ALA A 438 -15.77 -18.61 -15.24
C ALA A 438 -16.09 -17.41 -14.34
N ASN A 439 -15.13 -16.53 -14.13
CA ASN A 439 -15.32 -15.35 -13.28
C ASN A 439 -14.97 -14.05 -14.03
N LEU A 440 -15.58 -12.96 -13.55
CA LEU A 440 -15.49 -11.64 -14.15
C LEU A 440 -14.06 -11.09 -14.12
N SER A 441 -13.32 -11.29 -13.03
CA SER A 441 -11.96 -10.75 -12.88
C SER A 441 -11.01 -11.31 -13.93
N THR A 442 -10.98 -12.63 -14.11
CA THR A 442 -10.13 -13.27 -15.12
C THR A 442 -10.42 -12.77 -16.53
N SER A 443 -11.71 -12.67 -16.90
CA SER A 443 -12.09 -12.20 -18.24
C SER A 443 -11.82 -10.71 -18.46
N ALA A 444 -12.04 -9.86 -17.43
CA ALA A 444 -11.75 -8.43 -17.51
C ALA A 444 -10.24 -8.15 -17.63
N LEU A 445 -9.41 -8.82 -16.82
CA LEU A 445 -7.95 -8.69 -16.91
C LEU A 445 -7.40 -9.20 -18.25
N ALA A 446 -7.94 -10.32 -18.75
CA ALA A 446 -7.59 -10.82 -20.09
C ALA A 446 -7.90 -9.79 -21.17
N TYR A 447 -9.09 -9.16 -21.13
CA TYR A 447 -9.46 -8.09 -22.05
C TYR A 447 -8.48 -6.91 -22.00
N GLY A 448 -8.22 -6.38 -20.80
CA GLY A 448 -7.29 -5.26 -20.63
C GLY A 448 -5.86 -5.60 -21.10
N GLY A 449 -5.38 -6.81 -20.75
CA GLY A 449 -4.08 -7.29 -21.16
C GLY A 449 -3.94 -7.45 -22.68
N LEU A 450 -4.98 -7.98 -23.36
CA LEU A 450 -5.00 -8.11 -24.82
C LEU A 450 -4.88 -6.78 -25.55
N GLN A 451 -5.55 -5.73 -25.08
CA GLN A 451 -5.49 -4.39 -25.68
C GLN A 451 -4.07 -3.83 -25.63
N VAL A 452 -3.41 -3.94 -24.47
CA VAL A 452 -2.05 -3.41 -24.29
C VAL A 452 -1.04 -4.29 -25.02
N ALA A 453 -1.22 -5.62 -25.03
CA ALA A 453 -0.39 -6.55 -25.79
C ALA A 453 -0.47 -6.28 -27.30
N ALA A 454 -1.65 -5.92 -27.82
CA ALA A 454 -1.79 -5.54 -29.24
C ALA A 454 -1.02 -4.25 -29.55
N ARG A 455 -1.10 -3.23 -28.69
CA ARG A 455 -0.30 -2.00 -28.82
C ARG A 455 1.20 -2.32 -28.82
N LEU A 456 1.66 -3.13 -27.87
CA LEU A 456 3.05 -3.57 -27.76
C LEU A 456 3.50 -4.37 -28.99
N GLY A 457 2.67 -5.32 -29.46
CA GLY A 457 2.96 -6.10 -30.67
C GLY A 457 3.21 -5.24 -31.90
N ARG A 458 2.45 -4.14 -32.05
CA ARG A 458 2.71 -3.16 -33.15
C ARG A 458 4.05 -2.45 -33.01
N GLN A 459 4.46 -2.14 -31.77
CA GLN A 459 5.79 -1.54 -31.53
C GLN A 459 6.93 -2.50 -31.91
N LEU A 460 6.70 -3.81 -31.78
CA LEU A 460 7.65 -4.87 -32.13
C LEU A 460 7.53 -5.35 -33.59
N GLY A 461 6.71 -4.69 -34.43
CA GLY A 461 6.48 -5.10 -35.82
C GLY A 461 5.68 -6.39 -35.97
N LYS A 462 5.05 -6.90 -34.89
CA LYS A 462 4.27 -8.14 -34.88
C LYS A 462 2.78 -7.89 -35.19
N THR A 463 2.53 -7.06 -36.22
CA THR A 463 1.19 -6.60 -36.60
C THR A 463 0.16 -7.71 -36.76
N PRO A 464 0.43 -8.85 -37.44
CA PRO A 464 -0.58 -9.90 -37.56
C PRO A 464 -1.04 -10.48 -36.23
N GLN A 465 -0.14 -10.67 -35.28
CA GLN A 465 -0.48 -11.11 -33.90
C GLN A 465 -1.25 -10.03 -33.14
N ALA A 466 -0.83 -8.79 -33.26
CA ALA A 466 -1.50 -7.64 -32.63
C ALA A 466 -2.95 -7.51 -33.11
N ASP A 467 -3.22 -7.70 -34.40
CA ASP A 467 -4.58 -7.66 -34.97
C ASP A 467 -5.44 -8.83 -34.45
N GLN A 468 -4.83 -10.02 -34.29
CA GLN A 468 -5.52 -11.15 -33.64
C GLN A 468 -5.84 -10.87 -32.17
N PHE A 469 -4.96 -10.20 -31.45
CA PHE A 469 -5.19 -9.81 -30.04
C PHE A 469 -6.33 -8.80 -29.94
N ASP A 470 -6.37 -7.77 -30.80
CA ASP A 470 -7.46 -6.79 -30.86
C ASP A 470 -8.81 -7.48 -31.20
N GLN A 471 -8.82 -8.40 -32.17
CA GLN A 471 -10.02 -9.14 -32.50
C GLN A 471 -10.50 -9.99 -31.32
N PHE A 472 -9.59 -10.67 -30.62
CA PHE A 472 -9.91 -11.45 -29.42
C PHE A 472 -10.44 -10.55 -28.30
N ALA A 473 -9.80 -9.41 -28.03
CA ALA A 473 -10.27 -8.42 -27.06
C ALA A 473 -11.70 -7.95 -27.39
N LYS A 474 -11.97 -7.61 -28.66
CA LYS A 474 -13.29 -7.16 -29.10
C LYS A 474 -14.37 -8.23 -28.87
N SER A 475 -14.09 -9.48 -29.23
CA SER A 475 -15.02 -10.60 -29.02
C SER A 475 -15.25 -10.86 -27.53
N LEU A 476 -14.16 -10.83 -26.73
CA LEU A 476 -14.21 -11.04 -25.28
C LEU A 476 -15.04 -9.94 -24.59
N ALA A 477 -14.91 -8.67 -25.00
CA ALA A 477 -15.70 -7.57 -24.48
C ALA A 477 -17.22 -7.82 -24.67
N GLN A 478 -17.63 -8.30 -25.85
CA GLN A 478 -19.03 -8.64 -26.13
C GLN A 478 -19.51 -9.81 -25.27
N SER A 479 -18.65 -10.82 -25.10
CA SER A 479 -18.94 -11.98 -24.26
C SER A 479 -19.05 -11.60 -22.77
N ILE A 480 -18.19 -10.72 -22.27
CA ILE A 480 -18.27 -10.18 -20.91
C ILE A 480 -19.61 -9.48 -20.66
N GLU A 481 -20.03 -8.59 -21.56
CA GLU A 481 -21.30 -7.89 -21.45
C GLU A 481 -22.51 -8.85 -21.49
N THR A 482 -22.46 -9.85 -22.34
CA THR A 482 -23.55 -10.83 -22.50
C THR A 482 -23.63 -11.80 -21.33
N PHE A 483 -22.49 -12.31 -20.85
CA PHE A 483 -22.44 -13.37 -19.85
C PHE A 483 -22.49 -12.83 -18.41
N PHE A 484 -21.72 -11.77 -18.11
CA PHE A 484 -21.65 -11.22 -16.76
C PHE A 484 -22.58 -10.04 -16.53
N GLY A 485 -22.99 -9.31 -17.58
CA GLY A 485 -23.93 -8.22 -17.46
C GLY A 485 -25.28 -8.68 -16.89
N ALA A 486 -25.69 -8.16 -15.74
CA ALA A 486 -26.88 -8.62 -15.02
C ALA A 486 -27.40 -7.55 -14.06
N LYS A 487 -28.65 -7.74 -13.65
CA LYS A 487 -29.21 -7.01 -12.52
C LYS A 487 -28.87 -7.77 -11.23
N VAL A 488 -28.01 -7.20 -10.39
CA VAL A 488 -27.56 -7.79 -9.13
C VAL A 488 -27.97 -6.90 -7.98
N GLN A 489 -28.73 -7.42 -7.04
CA GLN A 489 -29.23 -6.70 -5.85
C GLN A 489 -29.84 -5.31 -6.15
N GLY A 490 -30.45 -5.15 -7.33
CA GLY A 490 -31.13 -3.92 -7.76
C GLY A 490 -30.37 -3.04 -8.74
N TYR A 491 -29.06 -3.29 -8.97
CA TYR A 491 -28.20 -2.51 -9.87
C TYR A 491 -28.00 -3.23 -11.22
N GLU A 492 -28.10 -2.51 -12.34
CA GLU A 492 -27.78 -3.01 -13.69
C GLU A 492 -26.26 -3.00 -13.90
N THR A 493 -25.55 -3.93 -13.27
CA THR A 493 -24.09 -4.03 -13.20
C THR A 493 -23.61 -5.38 -13.74
N TYR A 494 -22.67 -6.01 -13.07
CA TYR A 494 -22.12 -7.32 -13.41
C TYR A 494 -22.33 -8.32 -12.27
N ARG A 495 -22.69 -9.56 -12.60
CA ARG A 495 -22.52 -10.70 -11.70
C ARG A 495 -21.08 -11.20 -11.77
N TYR A 496 -20.58 -11.78 -10.68
CA TYR A 496 -19.20 -12.22 -10.64
C TYR A 496 -18.99 -13.56 -11.37
N TYR A 497 -19.95 -14.46 -11.31
CA TYR A 497 -20.05 -15.72 -12.08
C TYR A 497 -21.51 -16.01 -12.40
N GLU A 498 -21.81 -17.06 -13.18
CA GLU A 498 -23.12 -17.27 -13.79
C GLU A 498 -24.30 -17.31 -12.81
N GLU A 499 -24.14 -18.02 -11.69
CA GLU A 499 -25.21 -18.14 -10.66
C GLU A 499 -25.08 -17.11 -9.53
N ASN A 500 -24.18 -16.13 -9.65
CA ASN A 500 -23.94 -15.16 -8.60
C ASN A 500 -25.02 -14.08 -8.57
N ASP A 501 -25.72 -13.96 -7.44
CA ASP A 501 -26.76 -12.96 -7.17
C ASP A 501 -26.34 -11.90 -6.15
N LEU A 502 -25.09 -11.94 -5.68
CA LEU A 502 -24.50 -11.01 -4.72
C LEU A 502 -23.50 -10.07 -5.39
N LEU A 503 -23.52 -8.81 -5.00
CA LEU A 503 -22.51 -7.85 -5.41
C LEU A 503 -21.14 -8.24 -4.85
N ARG A 504 -20.07 -7.99 -5.63
CA ARG A 504 -18.67 -8.14 -5.23
C ARG A 504 -17.84 -6.95 -5.65
N GLY A 505 -16.79 -6.62 -4.92
CA GLY A 505 -15.92 -5.49 -5.23
C GLY A 505 -15.27 -5.57 -6.62
N TRP A 506 -15.02 -6.78 -7.12
CA TRP A 506 -14.43 -7.04 -8.45
C TRP A 506 -15.29 -6.60 -9.65
N ILE A 507 -16.53 -6.16 -9.46
CA ILE A 507 -17.29 -5.46 -10.50
C ILE A 507 -16.65 -4.13 -10.92
N SER A 508 -15.66 -3.65 -10.18
CA SER A 508 -14.81 -2.50 -10.53
C SER A 508 -13.90 -2.77 -11.73
N LEU A 509 -13.43 -4.01 -11.91
CA LEU A 509 -12.43 -4.36 -12.93
C LEU A 509 -12.85 -4.06 -14.38
N PRO A 510 -14.09 -4.33 -14.83
CA PRO A 510 -14.55 -3.86 -16.14
C PRO A 510 -14.30 -2.39 -16.39
N LEU A 511 -14.59 -1.52 -15.41
CA LEU A 511 -14.37 -0.08 -15.54
C LEU A 511 -12.88 0.27 -15.56
N VAL A 512 -12.07 -0.43 -14.79
CA VAL A 512 -10.61 -0.24 -14.77
C VAL A 512 -9.99 -0.53 -16.14
N VAL A 513 -10.46 -1.57 -16.83
CA VAL A 513 -9.95 -1.96 -18.16
C VAL A 513 -10.68 -1.29 -19.32
N GLY A 514 -11.62 -0.37 -19.06
CA GLY A 514 -12.29 0.44 -20.08
C GLY A 514 -13.60 -0.11 -20.63
N LEU A 515 -14.23 -1.09 -19.99
CA LEU A 515 -15.59 -1.54 -20.30
C LEU A 515 -16.59 -0.65 -19.56
N THR A 516 -17.23 0.28 -20.26
CA THR A 516 -18.01 1.37 -19.66
C THR A 516 -19.52 1.28 -19.86
N SER A 517 -20.01 0.20 -20.48
CA SER A 517 -21.46 0.05 -20.81
C SER A 517 -22.37 0.16 -19.59
N ARG A 518 -21.90 -0.30 -18.41
CA ARG A 518 -22.64 -0.31 -17.15
C ARG A 518 -22.03 0.62 -16.10
N GLN A 519 -21.26 1.64 -16.54
CA GLN A 519 -20.42 2.46 -15.67
C GLN A 519 -21.19 3.12 -14.53
N ALA A 520 -22.28 3.81 -14.81
CA ALA A 520 -23.01 4.60 -13.81
C ALA A 520 -23.53 3.72 -12.66
N GLU A 521 -24.25 2.67 -13.00
CA GLU A 521 -24.87 1.77 -12.00
C GLU A 521 -23.86 0.87 -11.31
N THR A 522 -22.77 0.53 -11.98
CA THR A 522 -21.66 -0.19 -11.34
C THR A 522 -20.99 0.67 -10.27
N LEU A 523 -20.78 1.97 -10.52
CA LEU A 523 -20.25 2.89 -9.51
C LEU A 523 -21.23 3.09 -8.35
N ASP A 524 -22.53 3.22 -8.65
CA ASP A 524 -23.56 3.33 -7.62
C ASP A 524 -23.63 2.07 -6.76
N ALA A 525 -23.43 0.87 -7.34
CA ALA A 525 -23.33 -0.39 -6.61
C ALA A 525 -22.07 -0.46 -5.73
N LEU A 526 -20.90 -0.07 -6.27
CA LEU A 526 -19.60 -0.11 -5.55
C LEU A 526 -19.62 0.78 -4.30
N PHE A 527 -20.21 1.96 -4.39
CA PHE A 527 -20.23 2.92 -3.28
C PHE A 527 -21.55 2.93 -2.49
N SER A 528 -22.41 1.92 -2.70
CA SER A 528 -23.62 1.71 -1.91
C SER A 528 -23.30 1.10 -0.54
N ASP A 529 -24.27 1.18 0.38
CA ASP A 529 -24.22 0.52 1.69
C ASP A 529 -24.16 -1.02 1.63
N LYS A 530 -24.36 -1.60 0.45
CA LYS A 530 -24.25 -3.05 0.22
C LYS A 530 -22.79 -3.51 0.07
N LEU A 531 -21.94 -2.67 -0.51
CA LEU A 531 -20.51 -2.98 -0.71
C LEU A 531 -19.59 -2.08 0.11
N TRP A 532 -19.81 -0.75 0.03
CA TRP A 532 -18.97 0.21 0.73
C TRP A 532 -19.47 0.40 2.16
N LEU A 533 -18.75 -0.15 3.11
CA LEU A 533 -19.05 0.03 4.53
C LEU A 533 -18.03 1.00 5.14
N GLU A 534 -18.54 2.06 5.70
CA GLU A 534 -17.80 2.96 6.58
C GLU A 534 -18.20 2.67 8.01
N LYS A 535 -17.25 2.32 8.85
CA LYS A 535 -17.44 2.21 10.28
C LYS A 535 -16.64 3.31 10.96
N PRO A 536 -17.25 4.47 11.22
CA PRO A 536 -16.55 5.61 11.82
C PRO A 536 -15.87 5.27 13.15
N GLU A 537 -16.44 4.33 13.90
CA GLU A 537 -15.95 3.94 15.23
C GLU A 537 -14.65 3.11 15.16
N THR A 538 -14.41 2.40 14.06
CA THR A 538 -13.24 1.53 13.87
C THR A 538 -12.32 2.00 12.75
N LEU A 539 -12.67 3.08 12.05
CA LEU A 539 -11.99 3.54 10.83
C LEU A 539 -11.92 2.48 9.72
N GLU A 540 -12.81 1.50 9.74
CA GLU A 540 -12.83 0.45 8.73
C GLU A 540 -13.65 0.89 7.51
N VAL A 541 -13.04 0.80 6.33
CA VAL A 541 -13.71 0.86 5.04
C VAL A 541 -13.62 -0.52 4.39
N ASN A 542 -14.76 -1.11 4.15
CA ASN A 542 -14.84 -2.44 3.57
C ASN A 542 -15.68 -2.43 2.31
N LEU A 543 -15.09 -2.87 1.20
CA LEU A 543 -15.86 -3.47 0.12
C LEU A 543 -16.12 -4.93 0.53
N LYS A 544 -17.34 -5.20 0.97
CA LYS A 544 -17.70 -6.57 1.35
C LYS A 544 -17.58 -7.51 0.16
N ALA A 545 -16.66 -8.46 0.25
CA ALA A 545 -16.90 -9.73 -0.41
C ALA A 545 -17.98 -10.46 0.39
N VAL A 546 -19.24 -10.31 0.00
CA VAL A 546 -20.35 -10.84 0.78
C VAL A 546 -20.47 -12.33 0.56
N SER A 547 -20.00 -13.12 1.54
CA SER A 547 -20.68 -14.35 1.88
C SER A 547 -21.23 -14.19 3.30
N THR A 548 -22.42 -14.65 3.54
CA THR A 548 -23.08 -14.64 4.85
C THR A 548 -22.31 -15.37 5.94
N GLU A 549 -21.26 -16.11 5.63
CA GLU A 549 -20.52 -16.98 6.55
C GLU A 549 -19.04 -16.64 6.74
N LYS A 550 -18.40 -15.93 5.80
CA LYS A 550 -16.99 -15.53 5.92
C LYS A 550 -16.80 -14.11 5.40
N ARG A 551 -16.55 -13.19 6.29
CA ARG A 551 -16.10 -11.84 5.93
C ARG A 551 -14.66 -11.95 5.42
N THR A 552 -14.48 -11.99 4.13
CA THR A 552 -13.16 -11.81 3.51
C THR A 552 -13.09 -10.36 3.05
N GLN A 553 -12.22 -9.60 3.69
CA GLN A 553 -12.03 -8.18 3.40
C GLN A 553 -10.66 -8.07 2.72
N TRP A 554 -10.63 -7.43 1.55
CA TRP A 554 -9.39 -7.19 0.84
C TRP A 554 -9.30 -5.73 0.41
N ALA A 555 -8.38 -4.98 1.00
CA ALA A 555 -8.15 -3.57 0.68
C ALA A 555 -7.84 -3.34 -0.82
N ARG A 556 -7.43 -4.38 -1.55
CA ARG A 556 -7.24 -4.37 -3.00
C ARG A 556 -8.50 -3.97 -3.75
N GLU A 557 -9.66 -4.53 -3.37
CA GLU A 557 -10.96 -4.18 -3.98
C GLU A 557 -11.30 -2.71 -3.77
N THR A 558 -10.98 -2.17 -2.59
CA THR A 558 -11.17 -0.74 -2.27
C THR A 558 -10.41 0.16 -3.24
N TYR A 559 -9.13 -0.12 -3.46
CA TYR A 559 -8.32 0.70 -4.36
C TYR A 559 -8.68 0.50 -5.84
N TYR A 560 -9.12 -0.69 -6.24
CA TYR A 560 -9.69 -0.88 -7.59
C TYR A 560 -11.00 -0.13 -7.79
N ALA A 561 -11.89 -0.07 -6.79
CA ALA A 561 -13.10 0.74 -6.85
C ALA A 561 -12.78 2.24 -6.98
N LEU A 562 -11.78 2.73 -6.22
CA LEU A 562 -11.31 4.11 -6.31
C LEU A 562 -10.69 4.41 -7.68
N LEU A 563 -9.88 3.49 -8.22
CA LEU A 563 -9.32 3.61 -9.56
C LEU A 563 -10.43 3.67 -10.62
N ALA A 564 -11.44 2.79 -10.51
CA ALA A 564 -12.62 2.81 -11.39
C ALA A 564 -13.38 4.14 -11.30
N ALA A 565 -13.55 4.69 -10.09
CA ALA A 565 -14.25 5.97 -9.89
C ALA A 565 -13.49 7.15 -10.53
N PHE A 566 -12.17 7.24 -10.36
CA PHE A 566 -11.35 8.26 -11.04
C PHE A 566 -11.40 8.08 -12.56
N LYS A 567 -11.15 6.87 -13.08
CA LYS A 567 -11.20 6.59 -14.54
C LYS A 567 -12.56 6.91 -15.13
N SER A 568 -13.63 6.76 -14.38
CA SER A 568 -15.01 7.08 -14.76
C SER A 568 -15.41 8.56 -14.55
N GLY A 569 -14.50 9.42 -14.12
CA GLY A 569 -14.74 10.86 -13.94
C GLY A 569 -15.52 11.24 -12.67
N ARG A 570 -15.73 10.32 -11.72
CA ARG A 570 -16.34 10.63 -10.41
C ARG A 570 -15.28 11.12 -9.43
N THR A 571 -14.58 12.17 -9.82
CA THR A 571 -13.34 12.66 -9.18
C THR A 571 -13.55 13.06 -7.72
N ASP A 572 -14.56 13.86 -7.42
CA ASP A 572 -14.77 14.34 -6.04
C ASP A 572 -15.23 13.20 -5.12
N LEU A 573 -16.11 12.32 -5.62
CA LEU A 573 -16.45 11.07 -4.89
C LEU A 573 -15.21 10.25 -4.58
N ALA A 574 -14.38 10.01 -5.59
CA ALA A 574 -13.14 9.23 -5.41
C ALA A 574 -12.18 9.91 -4.43
N LEU A 575 -12.09 11.26 -4.46
CA LEU A 575 -11.24 12.03 -3.54
C LEU A 575 -11.71 11.90 -2.09
N ASP A 576 -13.00 11.99 -1.85
CA ASP A 576 -13.55 11.84 -0.50
C ASP A 576 -13.36 10.42 0.02
N LYS A 577 -13.66 9.43 -0.81
CA LYS A 577 -13.51 8.02 -0.43
C LYS A 577 -12.06 7.58 -0.24
N ILE A 578 -11.12 8.10 -1.04
CA ILE A 578 -9.69 7.77 -0.86
C ILE A 578 -9.14 8.33 0.47
N ARG A 579 -9.58 9.52 0.89
CA ARG A 579 -9.19 10.06 2.20
C ARG A 579 -9.61 9.14 3.34
N ILE A 580 -10.83 8.62 3.29
CA ILE A 580 -11.35 7.67 4.28
C ILE A 580 -10.52 6.37 4.23
N ALA A 581 -10.29 5.80 3.04
CA ALA A 581 -9.50 4.59 2.87
C ALA A 581 -8.06 4.76 3.39
N LEU A 582 -7.40 5.88 3.10
CA LEU A 582 -6.05 6.16 3.60
C LEU A 582 -6.01 6.29 5.11
N THR A 583 -7.01 6.94 5.71
CA THR A 583 -7.10 7.10 7.15
C THR A 583 -7.33 5.75 7.83
N SER A 584 -8.14 4.86 7.26
CA SER A 584 -8.41 3.54 7.83
C SER A 584 -7.27 2.54 7.61
N HIS A 585 -6.76 2.42 6.39
CA HIS A 585 -5.78 1.38 6.03
C HIS A 585 -4.34 1.81 6.26
N MET A 586 -4.01 3.09 5.98
CA MET A 586 -2.62 3.55 6.03
C MET A 586 -2.26 4.21 7.36
N LEU A 587 -3.22 4.76 8.08
CA LEU A 587 -3.03 5.50 9.33
C LEU A 587 -3.86 4.94 10.50
N GLY A 588 -4.56 3.82 10.29
CA GLY A 588 -5.50 3.24 11.23
C GLY A 588 -4.85 2.53 12.43
N HIS A 589 -5.65 1.69 13.11
CA HIS A 589 -5.24 1.01 14.34
C HIS A 589 -4.15 -0.04 14.15
N GLY A 590 -3.98 -0.55 12.91
CA GLY A 590 -2.83 -1.36 12.53
C GLY A 590 -1.52 -0.57 12.47
N GLY A 591 -0.46 -1.16 11.98
CA GLY A 591 0.76 -0.41 11.66
C GLY A 591 0.50 0.57 10.51
N PRO A 592 1.40 1.56 10.31
CA PRO A 592 1.30 2.40 9.13
C PRO A 592 1.42 1.51 7.90
N PHE A 593 0.43 1.61 7.00
CA PHE A 593 0.31 0.80 5.77
C PHE A 593 -0.03 -0.69 5.98
N ALA A 594 -0.66 -1.05 7.10
CA ALA A 594 -1.15 -2.41 7.30
C ALA A 594 -2.27 -2.77 6.31
N ASP A 595 -2.34 -4.03 5.92
CA ASP A 595 -3.50 -4.63 5.24
C ASP A 595 -4.57 -5.05 6.27
N GLU A 596 -5.74 -5.44 5.80
CA GLU A 596 -6.93 -5.72 6.63
C GLU A 596 -6.76 -6.77 7.73
N ASP A 597 -5.82 -7.70 7.56
CA ASP A 597 -5.53 -8.77 8.52
C ASP A 597 -4.37 -8.44 9.48
N ASP A 598 -4.06 -7.15 9.69
CA ASP A 598 -2.87 -6.69 10.42
C ASP A 598 -1.56 -7.24 9.84
N SER A 599 -1.61 -7.71 8.58
CA SER A 599 -0.46 -8.19 7.83
C SER A 599 0.15 -7.06 7.01
N ASP A 600 1.47 -7.11 6.86
CA ASP A 600 2.21 -6.12 6.09
C ASP A 600 2.31 -6.52 4.61
N LEU A 601 1.18 -6.55 3.91
CA LEU A 601 1.12 -6.73 2.47
C LEU A 601 1.27 -5.40 1.74
N LEU A 602 2.05 -5.39 0.66
CA LEU A 602 2.29 -4.17 -0.13
C LEU A 602 1.26 -3.93 -1.23
N SER A 603 0.43 -4.92 -1.56
CA SER A 603 -0.51 -4.83 -2.67
C SER A 603 -1.48 -3.65 -2.57
N PRO A 604 -2.10 -3.35 -1.42
CA PRO A 604 -2.92 -2.16 -1.26
C PRO A 604 -2.13 -0.86 -1.45
N THR A 605 -0.92 -0.80 -0.92
CA THR A 605 -0.01 0.34 -1.06
C THR A 605 0.35 0.62 -2.52
N ILE A 606 0.58 -0.43 -3.30
CA ILE A 606 0.88 -0.36 -4.74
C ILE A 606 -0.35 0.09 -5.52
N LEU A 607 -1.51 -0.50 -5.24
CA LEU A 607 -2.76 -0.11 -5.89
C LEU A 607 -3.14 1.33 -5.58
N TYR A 608 -2.89 1.81 -4.34
CA TYR A 608 -3.02 3.23 -4.02
C TYR A 608 -2.14 4.11 -4.93
N ALA A 609 -0.88 3.73 -5.13
CA ALA A 609 0.00 4.48 -6.03
C ALA A 609 -0.52 4.49 -7.49
N ARG A 610 -1.13 3.40 -7.95
CA ARG A 610 -1.80 3.33 -9.25
C ARG A 610 -3.08 4.17 -9.32
N VAL A 611 -3.84 4.28 -8.23
CA VAL A 611 -4.99 5.22 -8.15
C VAL A 611 -4.52 6.65 -8.42
N ILE A 612 -3.35 7.04 -7.91
CA ILE A 612 -2.78 8.36 -8.21
C ILE A 612 -2.31 8.46 -9.67
N THR A 613 -1.50 7.53 -10.14
CA THR A 613 -0.88 7.64 -11.48
C THR A 613 -1.88 7.36 -12.61
N GLU A 614 -2.61 6.26 -12.55
CA GLU A 614 -3.57 5.84 -13.59
C GLU A 614 -4.96 6.47 -13.41
N GLY A 615 -5.35 6.76 -12.16
CA GLY A 615 -6.67 7.33 -11.83
C GLY A 615 -6.66 8.86 -11.86
N LEU A 616 -5.98 9.50 -10.91
CA LEU A 616 -5.99 10.96 -10.74
C LEU A 616 -5.30 11.68 -11.91
N PHE A 617 -4.12 11.23 -12.34
CA PHE A 617 -3.41 11.79 -13.49
C PHE A 617 -3.81 11.15 -14.82
N GLY A 618 -4.35 9.94 -14.81
CA GLY A 618 -4.80 9.24 -16.00
C GLY A 618 -3.68 8.93 -16.98
N ILE A 619 -2.51 8.52 -16.48
CA ILE A 619 -1.34 8.15 -17.30
C ILE A 619 -1.60 6.78 -17.94
N GLU A 620 -1.53 6.71 -19.28
CA GLU A 620 -1.67 5.47 -20.03
C GLU A 620 -0.67 5.45 -21.20
N PRO A 621 0.35 4.56 -21.19
CA PRO A 621 1.24 4.37 -22.33
C PRO A 621 0.48 3.87 -23.57
N LEU A 622 0.71 4.49 -24.72
CA LEU A 622 0.08 4.13 -25.99
C LEU A 622 1.06 3.45 -26.95
N SER A 623 2.33 3.88 -26.93
CA SER A 623 3.41 3.38 -27.75
C SER A 623 4.74 3.62 -27.06
N PHE A 624 5.85 3.18 -27.64
CA PHE A 624 7.19 3.50 -27.13
C PHE A 624 7.55 4.99 -27.23
N ARG A 625 6.70 5.82 -27.86
CA ARG A 625 6.93 7.25 -28.07
C ARG A 625 5.74 8.14 -27.73
N SER A 626 4.67 7.56 -27.17
CA SER A 626 3.50 8.34 -26.81
C SER A 626 2.76 7.75 -25.61
N PHE A 627 2.15 8.60 -24.85
CA PHE A 627 1.24 8.27 -23.77
C PHE A 627 0.04 9.20 -23.75
N GLN A 628 -1.03 8.75 -23.13
CA GLN A 628 -2.23 9.53 -22.89
C GLN A 628 -2.24 10.05 -21.45
N LEU A 629 -2.76 11.25 -21.28
CA LEU A 629 -3.13 11.82 -20.00
C LEU A 629 -4.62 12.09 -19.96
N THR A 630 -5.26 11.72 -18.86
CA THR A 630 -6.67 12.04 -18.61
C THR A 630 -6.79 12.62 -17.19
N PRO A 631 -6.28 13.85 -16.95
CA PRO A 631 -6.18 14.41 -15.62
C PRO A 631 -7.56 14.67 -15.00
N ARG A 632 -7.74 14.22 -13.78
CA ARG A 632 -8.96 14.34 -12.97
C ARG A 632 -8.75 15.39 -11.88
N LEU A 633 -8.48 16.65 -12.26
CA LEU A 633 -8.26 17.73 -11.29
C LEU A 633 -9.53 17.98 -10.49
N PRO A 634 -9.57 17.72 -9.16
CA PRO A 634 -10.73 17.97 -8.32
C PRO A 634 -11.18 19.42 -8.38
N ASP A 635 -12.48 19.68 -8.23
CA ASP A 635 -13.02 21.04 -8.35
C ASP A 635 -12.47 22.02 -7.32
N SER A 636 -12.15 21.54 -6.14
CA SER A 636 -11.55 22.31 -5.06
C SER A 636 -10.05 22.61 -5.22
N TRP A 637 -9.36 21.99 -6.22
CA TRP A 637 -7.92 22.14 -6.38
C TRP A 637 -7.54 23.13 -7.47
N PRO A 638 -6.65 24.11 -7.20
CA PRO A 638 -6.13 25.01 -8.22
C PRO A 638 -5.13 24.30 -9.14
N MET A 639 -4.42 23.30 -8.63
CA MET A 639 -3.38 22.57 -9.36
C MET A 639 -3.04 21.23 -8.73
N MET A 640 -2.39 20.36 -9.52
CA MET A 640 -1.69 19.15 -9.07
C MET A 640 -0.47 18.90 -9.95
N GLN A 641 0.56 18.26 -9.38
CA GLN A 641 1.80 17.93 -10.11
C GLN A 641 2.26 16.52 -9.75
N LEU A 642 2.91 15.88 -10.70
CA LEU A 642 3.62 14.62 -10.52
C LEU A 642 4.99 14.78 -11.18
N ASN A 643 6.03 14.89 -10.36
CA ASN A 643 7.37 15.29 -10.80
C ASN A 643 8.32 14.08 -10.79
N ALA A 644 9.34 14.15 -11.66
CA ALA A 644 10.37 13.12 -11.81
C ALA A 644 9.79 11.72 -12.08
N ILE A 645 8.86 11.64 -13.03
CA ILE A 645 8.27 10.36 -13.48
C ILE A 645 9.21 9.73 -14.49
N GLN A 646 9.54 8.46 -14.32
CA GLN A 646 10.19 7.71 -15.39
C GLN A 646 9.12 7.09 -16.30
N LEU A 647 9.08 7.53 -17.54
CA LEU A 647 8.10 7.05 -18.51
C LEU A 647 8.68 7.04 -19.91
N LEU A 648 8.54 5.92 -20.62
CA LEU A 648 9.08 5.73 -21.99
C LEU A 648 10.58 6.04 -22.09
N GLY A 649 11.36 5.61 -21.09
CA GLY A 649 12.80 5.83 -21.01
C GLY A 649 13.22 7.27 -20.70
N ARG A 650 12.30 8.16 -20.32
CA ARG A 650 12.55 9.60 -20.05
C ARG A 650 12.07 9.99 -18.66
N GLN A 651 12.74 10.98 -18.06
CA GLN A 651 12.27 11.59 -16.82
C GLN A 651 11.45 12.85 -17.11
N LEU A 652 10.18 12.84 -16.70
CA LEU A 652 9.22 13.88 -17.02
C LEU A 652 8.59 14.47 -15.75
N ASP A 653 8.13 15.72 -15.85
CA ASP A 653 7.27 16.37 -14.88
C ASP A 653 5.91 16.67 -15.53
N LEU A 654 4.84 16.32 -14.83
CA LEU A 654 3.47 16.61 -15.23
C LEU A 654 2.89 17.68 -14.32
N GLN A 655 2.37 18.76 -14.92
CA GLN A 655 1.73 19.85 -14.23
C GLN A 655 0.32 20.05 -14.78
N VAL A 656 -0.66 20.05 -13.91
CA VAL A 656 -2.06 20.31 -14.24
C VAL A 656 -2.56 21.46 -13.37
N SER A 657 -3.07 22.51 -13.97
CA SER A 657 -3.58 23.68 -13.25
C SER A 657 -4.88 24.20 -13.90
N ARG A 658 -5.71 24.88 -13.12
CA ARG A 658 -6.85 25.62 -13.70
C ARG A 658 -6.34 26.80 -14.51
N LYS A 659 -7.00 27.07 -15.65
CA LYS A 659 -6.65 28.21 -16.51
C LYS A 659 -6.88 29.52 -15.74
N GLY A 660 -5.85 30.38 -15.71
CA GLY A 660 -5.89 31.63 -14.95
C GLY A 660 -5.39 31.57 -13.51
N SER A 661 -4.98 30.41 -13.02
CA SER A 661 -4.25 30.31 -11.76
C SER A 661 -2.75 30.54 -12.01
N ASP A 662 -2.19 31.57 -11.36
CA ASP A 662 -0.75 31.86 -11.43
C ASP A 662 0.09 30.76 -10.81
N MET A 663 0.83 30.03 -11.64
CA MET A 663 1.75 28.97 -11.20
C MET A 663 2.94 29.50 -10.36
N ASN A 664 3.30 30.76 -10.51
CA ASN A 664 4.47 31.36 -9.86
C ASN A 664 4.22 31.92 -8.46
N GLY A 665 2.97 31.89 -7.96
CA GLY A 665 2.58 32.49 -6.66
C GLY A 665 2.08 31.53 -5.59
N ALA A 666 1.86 30.27 -5.90
CA ALA A 666 1.40 29.29 -4.90
C ALA A 666 2.58 28.74 -4.11
N LYS A 667 3.13 29.51 -3.15
CA LYS A 667 3.81 28.91 -2.00
C LYS A 667 2.77 28.00 -1.33
N ILE A 668 2.92 26.69 -1.54
CA ILE A 668 2.23 25.71 -0.72
C ILE A 668 2.79 25.90 0.70
N SER A 669 2.08 26.64 1.53
CA SER A 669 2.37 26.64 2.96
C SER A 669 2.13 25.19 3.42
N ASN A 670 3.16 24.54 3.90
CA ASN A 670 3.02 23.39 4.77
C ASN A 670 2.25 23.91 5.99
N GLY A 671 0.92 23.89 5.91
CA GLY A 671 0.05 24.31 6.99
C GLY A 671 0.31 23.39 8.16
N SER A 672 0.90 23.93 9.21
CA SER A 672 0.90 23.29 10.51
C SER A 672 -0.55 22.93 10.86
N PRO A 673 -0.80 21.74 11.45
CA PRO A 673 -2.11 21.44 12.02
C PRO A 673 -2.47 22.55 12.98
N GLN A 674 -3.63 23.14 12.81
CA GLN A 674 -4.12 24.17 13.73
C GLN A 674 -4.06 23.61 15.15
N SER A 675 -3.31 24.33 16.00
CA SER A 675 -3.30 24.11 17.43
C SER A 675 -4.74 24.01 17.95
N ARG A 676 -5.03 22.99 18.75
CA ARG A 676 -6.31 22.79 19.47
C ARG A 676 -6.77 24.11 20.09
N PRO A 677 -8.04 24.49 19.94
CA PRO A 677 -8.61 25.50 20.81
C PRO A 677 -8.55 24.96 22.25
N PRO A 678 -8.25 25.84 23.27
CA PRO A 678 -8.18 25.40 24.65
C PRO A 678 -9.53 24.83 25.08
N ALA A 679 -9.47 23.66 25.73
CA ALA A 679 -10.63 23.03 26.34
C ALA A 679 -11.31 24.01 27.31
N CYS A 680 -12.62 24.24 27.13
CA CYS A 680 -13.45 24.91 28.13
C CYS A 680 -13.60 23.97 29.33
N GLU A 681 -12.91 24.25 30.40
CA GLU A 681 -13.21 23.67 31.72
C GLU A 681 -14.60 24.16 32.17
N SER A 682 -15.49 23.19 32.40
CA SER A 682 -16.80 23.43 33.01
C SER A 682 -16.63 23.72 34.51
N GLY A 683 -16.44 25.00 34.85
CA GLY A 683 -16.51 25.51 36.21
C GLY A 683 -17.69 26.45 36.32
N LEU A 684 -18.77 26.01 36.91
CA LEU A 684 -19.88 26.84 37.36
C LEU A 684 -19.41 27.81 38.44
N LYS A 685 -19.38 29.11 38.13
CA LYS A 685 -19.75 30.17 39.13
C LYS A 685 -20.02 31.52 38.43
N ASN A 686 -21.11 32.12 38.86
CA ASN A 686 -21.74 33.38 38.47
C ASN A 686 -20.80 34.59 38.23
N GLY A 687 -21.11 35.36 37.21
CA GLY A 687 -20.62 36.71 37.07
C GLY A 687 -20.46 37.16 35.62
N GLY A 688 -21.42 37.94 35.12
CA GLY A 688 -21.47 38.42 33.74
C GLY A 688 -20.22 39.17 33.27
N ARG A 689 -19.77 38.86 32.09
CA ARG A 689 -18.98 39.75 31.24
C ARG A 689 -19.37 39.48 29.78
N SER A 690 -19.60 40.58 29.07
CA SER A 690 -19.97 40.66 27.66
C SER A 690 -18.98 39.95 26.74
N CYS A 691 -19.52 39.18 25.80
CA CYS A 691 -18.76 38.65 24.65
C CYS A 691 -18.27 39.82 23.78
N ALA A 692 -16.97 39.90 23.56
CA ALA A 692 -16.38 40.79 22.57
C ALA A 692 -16.72 40.31 21.14
N GLU A 693 -17.06 41.25 20.29
CA GLU A 693 -17.34 41.03 18.87
C GLU A 693 -16.16 40.33 18.15
N PRO A 694 -16.45 39.49 17.14
CA PRO A 694 -15.39 38.83 16.34
C PRO A 694 -14.66 39.89 15.49
N GLN A 695 -13.34 39.95 15.64
CA GLN A 695 -12.49 40.77 14.79
C GLN A 695 -12.69 40.38 13.32
N LYS A 696 -12.98 41.38 12.49
CA LYS A 696 -13.00 41.29 11.02
C LYS A 696 -11.61 40.93 10.52
N TYR A 697 -11.42 39.67 10.15
CA TYR A 697 -10.29 39.28 9.29
C TYR A 697 -10.51 39.87 7.89
N GLY A 698 -9.56 40.67 7.47
CA GLY A 698 -9.57 41.33 6.16
C GLY A 698 -9.74 40.34 5.02
N SER A 699 -10.67 40.65 4.15
CA SER A 699 -11.01 39.95 2.94
C SER A 699 -9.87 40.01 1.91
N ASN A 700 -8.93 39.08 1.97
CA ASN A 700 -8.15 38.63 0.82
C ASN A 700 -8.68 37.29 0.35
N MET A 701 -9.94 37.24 -0.01
CA MET A 701 -10.53 36.18 -0.82
C MET A 701 -9.91 36.32 -2.23
N ARG A 702 -8.82 35.58 -2.48
CA ARG A 702 -8.44 35.29 -3.87
C ARG A 702 -9.62 34.48 -4.46
N MET A 703 -10.21 35.03 -5.52
CA MET A 703 -11.28 34.36 -6.26
C MET A 703 -10.77 32.96 -6.70
N LEU A 704 -11.37 31.91 -6.16
CA LEU A 704 -11.27 30.58 -6.71
C LEU A 704 -11.79 30.65 -8.15
N ALA A 705 -11.07 30.03 -9.08
CA ALA A 705 -11.51 29.96 -10.47
C ALA A 705 -12.93 29.33 -10.51
N PRO A 706 -13.81 29.78 -11.38
CA PRO A 706 -15.18 29.28 -11.44
C PRO A 706 -15.22 27.74 -11.68
N PHE A 707 -16.16 27.07 -11.05
CA PHE A 707 -16.42 25.64 -11.22
C PHE A 707 -16.47 25.27 -12.72
N GLY A 708 -15.78 24.19 -13.11
CA GLY A 708 -15.75 23.71 -14.49
C GLY A 708 -14.82 24.50 -15.43
N SER A 709 -13.91 25.35 -14.88
CA SER A 709 -12.93 26.06 -15.70
C SER A 709 -11.98 25.10 -16.42
N ASP A 710 -11.49 25.53 -17.61
CA ASP A 710 -10.50 24.79 -18.36
C ASP A 710 -9.23 24.57 -17.54
N ILE A 711 -8.58 23.43 -17.76
CA ILE A 711 -7.28 23.10 -17.21
C ILE A 711 -6.19 23.28 -18.24
N LEU A 712 -5.00 23.65 -17.78
CA LEU A 712 -3.77 23.66 -18.56
C LEU A 712 -2.91 22.47 -18.10
N VAL A 713 -2.57 21.60 -19.03
CA VAL A 713 -1.66 20.46 -18.83
C VAL A 713 -0.33 20.81 -19.45
N ARG A 714 0.74 20.68 -18.69
CA ARG A 714 2.14 20.84 -19.14
C ARG A 714 2.93 19.59 -18.88
N VAL A 715 3.73 19.21 -19.86
CA VAL A 715 4.72 18.13 -19.76
C VAL A 715 6.10 18.76 -19.92
N LEU A 716 6.96 18.56 -18.93
CA LEU A 716 8.31 19.10 -18.91
C LEU A 716 9.35 17.98 -18.83
N GLU A 717 10.53 18.24 -19.40
CA GLU A 717 11.71 17.40 -19.24
C GLU A 717 12.87 18.29 -18.82
N ASN A 718 13.55 17.95 -17.73
CA ASN A 718 14.63 18.78 -17.16
C ASN A 718 14.21 20.25 -16.96
N GLY A 719 12.96 20.48 -16.53
CA GLY A 719 12.39 21.82 -16.32
C GLY A 719 12.01 22.58 -17.61
N LYS A 720 12.25 22.02 -18.79
CA LYS A 720 11.88 22.62 -20.08
C LYS A 720 10.55 22.07 -20.56
N GLU A 721 9.61 22.93 -20.92
CA GLU A 721 8.33 22.54 -21.46
C GLU A 721 8.49 21.82 -22.81
N LEU A 722 8.03 20.58 -22.89
CA LEU A 722 7.94 19.80 -24.13
C LEU A 722 6.59 19.98 -24.81
N LYS A 723 5.53 20.05 -24.03
CA LYS A 723 4.15 20.11 -24.51
C LYS A 723 3.28 20.85 -23.53
N SER A 724 2.36 21.67 -24.05
CA SER A 724 1.24 22.19 -23.27
C SER A 724 -0.06 22.09 -24.05
N GLN A 725 -1.15 21.80 -23.37
CA GLN A 725 -2.49 21.65 -23.92
C GLN A 725 -3.54 22.16 -22.94
N THR A 726 -4.66 22.64 -23.46
CA THR A 726 -5.78 23.12 -22.65
C THR A 726 -7.04 22.30 -22.95
N GLY A 727 -7.84 21.98 -21.93
CA GLY A 727 -9.11 21.26 -22.06
C GLY A 727 -9.90 21.27 -20.76
N LYS A 728 -10.97 20.49 -20.69
CA LYS A 728 -11.75 20.29 -19.46
C LYS A 728 -11.06 19.25 -18.56
N PRO A 729 -11.28 19.26 -17.24
CA PRO A 729 -10.92 18.12 -16.38
C PRO A 729 -11.52 16.83 -16.95
N GLY A 730 -10.70 15.78 -17.03
CA GLY A 730 -11.09 14.51 -17.66
C GLY A 730 -11.03 14.46 -19.18
N SER A 731 -10.64 15.55 -19.87
CA SER A 731 -10.28 15.46 -21.29
C SER A 731 -9.06 14.57 -21.50
N VAL A 732 -9.03 13.93 -22.67
CA VAL A 732 -7.92 13.07 -23.10
C VAL A 732 -6.89 13.91 -23.83
N PHE A 733 -5.65 13.83 -23.39
CA PHE A 733 -4.49 14.51 -24.01
C PHE A 733 -3.49 13.47 -24.49
N GLU A 734 -3.25 13.39 -25.81
CA GLU A 734 -2.21 12.54 -26.36
C GLU A 734 -0.89 13.31 -26.39
N ILE A 735 0.14 12.75 -25.75
CA ILE A 735 1.50 13.31 -25.68
C ILE A 735 2.42 12.43 -26.51
N LYS A 736 3.00 13.03 -27.56
CA LYS A 736 4.04 12.40 -28.38
C LYS A 736 5.40 12.98 -27.98
N LEU A 737 6.35 12.10 -27.65
CA LEU A 737 7.70 12.43 -27.19
C LEU A 737 8.74 12.29 -28.32
#